data_644c6ea21baeaed6bc1ec209969422e8
#
_entry.id   644c6ea21baeaed6bc1ec209969422e8
#
_cell.length_a   1.000
_cell.length_b   1.000
_cell.length_c   1.000
_cell.angle_alpha   90.00
_cell.angle_beta   90.00
_cell.angle_gamma   90.00
#
_symmetry.space_group_name_H-M   'P 1'
#
loop_
_entity.id
_entity.type
_entity.pdbx_description
1 polymer ?
#
loop_
_entity_poly.entity_id
_entity_poly.type
_entity_poly.pdbx_seq_one_letter_code
_entity_poly.pdbx_strand_id
1 'polypeptide(L)'
;MGLAYSQSGKVGVNTAAPKATLDITPSNANAAVGATTNEGLLIPRLSKARLKNIAASELTESTLVYVNDATAASNPSTVDVTSKGFYYYSTAAGKWVKMAEGTIQEQDLRMVGTNSHITQDAGVGGNGSGVGTGPYNIAIGKDVLFSNTSGSHNIGVGLDALRSNTIGVNNVAVGIRSLKSNDEGKGNVGIGANTLYSNTAGAYNVAVGENALYSSISGVGNVAVGTDALYKNTTGANNTAIGYTALYKNTTGSSNIANGFGALYNNTTGHRNIALGYHALYTNGQGDNNMALGPEALKDNHSGSNNIALGVAALRSSTASRGNIGIGTNALYSNTSGISNIAIGSYALSSNTTSGNNIAVGENALLNNTSGNNMGIGTNALYSNTIGSDNIGLGVNVLRSNTTGFSNIGIGSYALTNNTTGAANIAIGQNTLASNTTGGINMAIGNSALNFNTTGINNIGIGHHSLYFNTTGSENMGIGNSVLHRNTTGSFNLGMGVSALYNNTTGKQNIGFGNYTLHNNTTGEGNIGIGPYSLQHNTTGIRNLAIGVNALNSNITGEYNMALGYATMAANTTGANNVAIGAMAFRNGTTGQNNTALGASTLGANITGHGNTVVGYKAGEWIRGNSNIHIGSANIQDVTTELDNVIAIGNGMNLSTTTAYENVILLGHDQANSPKIGMGIYKPDEKLHVAGNIAVGYKKSGPTTYPGIGNYLSFEGTAPWSDGMFPNSDVLAFYRYDYSQDHSQLRLLIGDNEGSGDSFSIGVRPHSAANSGYSRGNIASIANVYSEKFKFAADGQAYKHGSNVWTVFSDARIKENVKPYTKGLKEILQIRPVNFNYKKEADKGDKTYAGVIAQELEKVVPTMVNTTNEKINGVEGIKSVDGNEYTFMLINAVKELSQKVEKLEAEIKTLKSKKK
;
A
#
# COMPACT_ATOMS: atom_id res chain seq x y z
N MET A 1 -20.83 -7.23 21.73
CA MET A 1 -21.13 -8.15 22.85
C MET A 1 -20.76 -7.43 24.14
N GLY A 2 -21.73 -6.80 24.78
CA GLY A 2 -21.56 -6.20 26.11
C GLY A 2 -22.02 -7.22 27.15
N LEU A 3 -21.13 -7.60 28.03
CA LEU A 3 -21.40 -8.49 29.13
C LEU A 3 -22.27 -7.78 30.15
N ALA A 4 -23.51 -8.27 30.35
CA ALA A 4 -24.35 -7.88 31.46
C ALA A 4 -23.90 -8.67 32.71
N TYR A 5 -23.33 -8.00 33.67
CA TYR A 5 -23.11 -8.58 34.99
C TYR A 5 -24.36 -8.51 35.83
N SER A 6 -24.93 -9.68 36.18
CA SER A 6 -25.97 -9.81 37.19
C SER A 6 -25.29 -9.96 38.55
N GLN A 7 -25.38 -8.93 39.39
CA GLN A 7 -25.32 -9.10 40.83
C GLN A 7 -26.65 -8.70 41.44
N SER A 8 -27.29 -9.68 42.05
CA SER A 8 -28.47 -9.49 42.90
C SER A 8 -29.68 -8.77 42.26
N GLY A 9 -30.13 -9.21 41.07
CA GLY A 9 -31.46 -8.78 40.56
C GLY A 9 -31.53 -7.31 40.15
N LYS A 10 -30.45 -6.64 39.79
CA LYS A 10 -30.45 -5.24 39.31
C LYS A 10 -29.81 -5.19 37.94
N VAL A 11 -30.54 -4.75 36.92
CA VAL A 11 -29.96 -4.34 35.64
C VAL A 11 -29.67 -2.84 35.73
N GLY A 12 -28.41 -2.50 35.96
CA GLY A 12 -27.97 -1.12 35.91
C GLY A 12 -27.38 -0.82 34.54
N VAL A 13 -27.95 0.11 33.80
CA VAL A 13 -27.30 0.74 32.64
C VAL A 13 -26.57 1.96 33.18
N ASN A 14 -25.24 1.81 33.30
CA ASN A 14 -24.27 2.88 33.53
C ASN A 14 -24.29 3.69 34.85
N THR A 15 -24.59 3.12 35.97
CA THR A 15 -24.09 3.68 37.26
C THR A 15 -23.80 2.58 38.27
N ALA A 16 -22.79 2.74 39.11
CA ALA A 16 -22.45 1.83 40.20
C ALA A 16 -23.50 1.74 41.32
N ALA A 17 -24.55 2.55 41.24
CA ALA A 17 -25.75 2.52 42.13
C ALA A 17 -26.96 2.98 41.34
N PRO A 18 -27.73 2.08 40.70
CA PRO A 18 -28.96 2.46 40.01
C PRO A 18 -30.02 2.93 41.04
N LYS A 19 -30.52 4.13 40.85
CA LYS A 19 -31.51 4.76 41.75
C LYS A 19 -32.94 4.39 41.40
N ALA A 20 -33.23 3.91 40.22
CA ALA A 20 -34.49 3.34 39.81
C ALA A 20 -34.23 2.07 38.98
N THR A 21 -34.95 1.00 39.27
CA THR A 21 -34.82 -0.28 38.57
C THR A 21 -36.02 -0.47 37.67
N LEU A 22 -35.78 -0.44 36.35
CA LEU A 22 -36.70 -1.04 35.39
C LEU A 22 -36.33 -2.51 35.33
N ASP A 23 -37.11 -3.36 36.00
CA ASP A 23 -36.86 -4.80 35.99
C ASP A 23 -37.61 -5.42 34.81
N ILE A 24 -36.88 -5.68 33.74
CA ILE A 24 -37.32 -6.54 32.62
C ILE A 24 -36.58 -7.86 32.79
N THR A 25 -36.98 -8.65 33.76
CA THR A 25 -36.46 -10.00 33.88
C THR A 25 -37.50 -10.99 33.38
N PRO A 26 -37.29 -11.70 32.31
CA PRO A 26 -37.88 -13.02 32.15
C PRO A 26 -37.11 -13.95 33.10
N SER A 27 -37.69 -14.36 34.18
CA SER A 27 -37.17 -15.48 34.97
C SER A 27 -37.25 -16.73 34.09
N ASN A 28 -36.11 -17.35 33.86
CA ASN A 28 -35.96 -18.64 33.13
C ASN A 28 -36.60 -19.86 33.82
N ALA A 29 -37.64 -19.65 34.61
CA ALA A 29 -38.29 -20.76 35.32
C ALA A 29 -39.69 -21.11 34.78
N ASN A 30 -40.21 -20.52 33.73
CA ASN A 30 -41.48 -20.91 33.12
C ASN A 30 -41.55 -20.71 31.62
N ALA A 31 -40.63 -21.34 30.90
CA ALA A 31 -40.75 -21.63 29.47
C ALA A 31 -41.53 -22.91 29.26
N ALA A 32 -42.79 -22.95 29.59
CA ALA A 32 -43.66 -24.02 29.16
C ALA A 32 -45.11 -23.51 29.07
N VAL A 33 -45.58 -23.57 27.83
CA VAL A 33 -46.96 -23.74 27.41
C VAL A 33 -47.91 -22.53 27.58
N GLY A 34 -48.15 -21.82 26.48
CA GLY A 34 -49.47 -21.28 26.14
C GLY A 34 -49.86 -20.00 26.90
N ALA A 35 -48.96 -19.05 26.99
CA ALA A 35 -49.34 -17.69 27.34
C ALA A 35 -49.74 -16.89 26.09
N THR A 36 -51.00 -16.71 25.85
CA THR A 36 -51.57 -15.64 25.08
C THR A 36 -50.99 -14.32 25.57
N THR A 37 -50.44 -13.53 24.67
CA THR A 37 -49.91 -12.20 24.91
C THR A 37 -50.92 -11.32 25.66
N ASN A 38 -50.66 -11.02 26.92
CA ASN A 38 -51.29 -9.91 27.59
C ASN A 38 -50.58 -8.62 27.18
N GLU A 39 -51.17 -7.89 26.28
CA GLU A 39 -50.78 -6.51 25.96
C GLU A 39 -51.15 -5.60 27.13
N GLY A 40 -50.31 -5.49 28.13
CA GLY A 40 -50.51 -4.65 29.29
C GLY A 40 -49.28 -3.83 29.60
N LEU A 41 -49.49 -2.61 30.05
CA LEU A 41 -48.45 -1.74 30.60
C LEU A 41 -47.76 -2.45 31.77
N LEU A 42 -46.48 -2.82 31.64
CA LEU A 42 -45.74 -3.46 32.72
C LEU A 42 -45.36 -2.40 33.77
N ILE A 43 -46.16 -2.29 34.80
CA ILE A 43 -45.85 -1.41 35.93
C ILE A 43 -44.75 -2.03 36.76
N PRO A 44 -43.67 -1.28 37.13
CA PRO A 44 -42.60 -1.82 37.95
C PRO A 44 -43.09 -2.49 39.22
N ARG A 45 -42.73 -3.76 39.43
CA ARG A 45 -43.05 -4.49 40.68
C ARG A 45 -41.90 -4.31 41.66
N LEU A 46 -42.12 -3.61 42.73
CA LEU A 46 -41.13 -3.32 43.75
C LEU A 46 -41.53 -3.85 45.10
N SER A 47 -40.60 -4.25 45.93
CA SER A 47 -40.85 -4.47 47.36
C SER A 47 -40.84 -3.13 48.10
N LYS A 48 -41.50 -3.08 49.23
CA LYS A 48 -41.46 -1.92 50.15
C LYS A 48 -40.05 -1.59 50.61
N ALA A 49 -39.19 -2.61 50.75
CA ALA A 49 -37.76 -2.43 51.04
C ALA A 49 -37.03 -1.65 49.94
N ARG A 50 -37.39 -1.85 48.68
CA ARG A 50 -36.83 -1.10 47.55
C ARG A 50 -37.38 0.33 47.46
N LEU A 51 -38.69 0.52 47.67
CA LEU A 51 -39.31 1.84 47.68
C LEU A 51 -38.70 2.74 48.76
N LYS A 52 -38.38 2.16 49.91
CA LYS A 52 -37.76 2.87 51.04
C LYS A 52 -36.39 3.49 50.69
N ASN A 53 -35.65 2.90 49.76
CA ASN A 53 -34.30 3.31 49.38
C ASN A 53 -34.24 4.25 48.18
N ILE A 54 -35.40 4.64 47.64
CA ILE A 54 -35.45 5.65 46.57
C ILE A 54 -35.32 7.03 47.20
N ALA A 55 -34.34 7.83 46.84
CA ALA A 55 -34.14 9.17 47.37
C ALA A 55 -35.31 10.07 47.01
N ALA A 56 -35.77 10.89 47.95
CA ALA A 56 -36.90 11.80 47.74
C ALA A 56 -36.71 12.77 46.57
N SER A 57 -35.48 13.11 46.27
CA SER A 57 -35.08 13.92 45.09
C SER A 57 -35.31 13.24 43.73
N GLU A 58 -35.60 11.94 43.74
CA GLU A 58 -35.76 11.11 42.54
C GLU A 58 -37.21 10.69 42.28
N LEU A 59 -38.09 11.07 43.21
CA LEU A 59 -39.49 10.74 43.12
C LEU A 59 -40.29 11.91 42.60
N THR A 60 -41.00 11.68 41.51
CA THR A 60 -41.92 12.66 40.91
C THR A 60 -43.38 12.33 41.27
N GLU A 61 -44.22 13.36 41.25
CA GLU A 61 -45.64 13.18 41.47
C GLU A 61 -46.21 12.14 40.50
N SER A 62 -47.06 11.27 40.99
CA SER A 62 -47.74 10.20 40.24
C SER A 62 -46.85 9.06 39.71
N THR A 63 -45.60 8.89 40.20
CA THR A 63 -44.83 7.68 39.93
C THR A 63 -45.59 6.44 40.36
N LEU A 64 -45.98 5.55 39.45
CA LEU A 64 -46.80 4.38 39.70
C LEU A 64 -45.95 3.13 39.82
N VAL A 65 -46.18 2.33 40.87
CA VAL A 65 -45.50 1.04 41.09
C VAL A 65 -46.48 -0.01 41.60
N TYR A 66 -46.21 -1.27 41.35
CA TYR A 66 -46.89 -2.39 42.04
C TYR A 66 -46.01 -2.90 43.15
N VAL A 67 -46.44 -2.84 44.37
CA VAL A 67 -45.75 -3.38 45.53
C VAL A 67 -46.08 -4.86 45.64
N ASN A 68 -45.10 -5.71 45.42
CA ASN A 68 -45.23 -7.18 45.48
C ASN A 68 -44.89 -7.76 46.86
N ASP A 69 -44.23 -7.02 47.72
CA ASP A 69 -43.88 -7.37 49.08
C ASP A 69 -43.86 -6.14 49.97
N ALA A 70 -44.76 -6.09 50.97
CA ALA A 70 -44.91 -4.96 51.86
C ALA A 70 -44.35 -5.23 53.29
N THR A 71 -43.56 -6.29 53.48
CA THR A 71 -43.14 -6.77 54.83
C THR A 71 -42.04 -5.92 55.45
N ALA A 72 -41.33 -5.12 54.71
CA ALA A 72 -40.25 -4.29 55.26
C ALA A 72 -40.74 -3.17 56.17
N ALA A 73 -39.92 -2.76 57.14
CA ALA A 73 -40.17 -1.64 57.99
C ALA A 73 -40.37 -0.34 57.19
N SER A 74 -41.31 0.49 57.59
CA SER A 74 -41.68 1.75 56.96
C SER A 74 -40.65 2.86 57.22
N ASN A 75 -40.56 3.82 56.32
CA ASN A 75 -39.93 5.12 56.49
C ASN A 75 -40.97 6.23 56.15
N PRO A 76 -40.61 7.50 56.24
CA PRO A 76 -41.64 8.56 56.00
C PRO A 76 -42.28 8.48 54.62
N SER A 77 -41.59 8.04 53.58
CA SER A 77 -42.14 7.93 52.22
C SER A 77 -42.95 6.64 51.98
N THR A 78 -42.74 5.60 52.77
CA THR A 78 -43.41 4.28 52.62
C THR A 78 -44.28 3.90 53.76
N VAL A 79 -44.68 4.89 54.66
CA VAL A 79 -45.48 4.62 55.85
C VAL A 79 -46.85 4.00 55.50
N ASP A 80 -47.44 4.38 54.40
CA ASP A 80 -48.74 3.90 53.93
C ASP A 80 -48.66 2.66 53.02
N VAL A 81 -47.48 2.13 52.82
CA VAL A 81 -47.28 0.89 52.07
C VAL A 81 -47.43 -0.31 53.01
N THR A 82 -48.68 -0.70 53.23
CA THR A 82 -49.07 -1.69 54.26
C THR A 82 -49.41 -3.07 53.68
N SER A 83 -49.65 -3.16 52.39
CA SER A 83 -50.00 -4.41 51.68
C SER A 83 -49.50 -4.43 50.26
N LYS A 84 -49.60 -5.61 49.63
CA LYS A 84 -49.36 -5.72 48.18
C LYS A 84 -50.41 -4.90 47.42
N GLY A 85 -49.99 -4.26 46.29
CA GLY A 85 -50.91 -3.45 45.51
C GLY A 85 -50.20 -2.36 44.67
N PHE A 86 -51.00 -1.61 43.94
CA PHE A 86 -50.53 -0.44 43.18
C PHE A 86 -50.40 0.78 44.12
N TYR A 87 -49.29 1.47 43.99
CA TYR A 87 -49.03 2.71 44.74
C TYR A 87 -48.50 3.76 43.74
N TYR A 88 -48.88 5.00 44.01
CA TYR A 88 -48.26 6.16 43.36
C TYR A 88 -47.55 7.04 44.39
N TYR A 89 -46.54 7.73 43.98
CA TYR A 89 -45.85 8.66 44.85
C TYR A 89 -46.53 10.03 44.79
N SER A 90 -46.91 10.56 45.96
CA SER A 90 -47.43 11.91 46.09
C SER A 90 -46.34 12.82 46.64
N THR A 91 -45.87 13.78 45.86
CA THR A 91 -44.89 14.78 46.31
C THR A 91 -45.47 15.70 47.37
N ALA A 92 -46.79 16.02 47.30
CA ALA A 92 -47.49 16.81 48.28
C ALA A 92 -47.61 16.14 49.69
N ALA A 93 -47.75 14.81 49.69
CA ALA A 93 -47.78 14.02 50.92
C ALA A 93 -46.37 13.47 51.30
N GLY A 94 -45.40 13.58 50.46
CA GLY A 94 -44.01 13.05 50.66
C GLY A 94 -43.97 11.54 50.82
N LYS A 95 -44.91 10.78 50.23
CA LYS A 95 -45.08 9.36 50.51
C LYS A 95 -45.76 8.59 49.34
N TRP A 96 -45.63 7.27 49.38
CA TRP A 96 -46.35 6.36 48.50
C TRP A 96 -47.79 6.16 49.03
N VAL A 97 -48.71 6.42 48.14
CA VAL A 97 -50.16 6.31 48.46
C VAL A 97 -50.66 5.07 47.67
N LYS A 98 -51.32 4.16 48.39
CA LYS A 98 -51.98 2.99 47.80
C LYS A 98 -53.15 3.40 46.94
N MET A 99 -53.14 2.94 45.70
CA MET A 99 -54.39 2.95 44.91
C MET A 99 -55.26 1.86 45.48
N ALA A 100 -56.46 2.26 45.86
CA ALA A 100 -57.38 1.42 46.63
C ALA A 100 -57.62 0.05 45.95
N GLU A 101 -57.27 -1.03 46.65
CA GLU A 101 -57.77 -2.37 46.30
C GLU A 101 -59.19 -2.41 46.94
N GLY A 102 -60.10 -1.92 46.15
CA GLY A 102 -61.49 -2.08 46.59
C GLY A 102 -62.17 -3.18 45.80
N THR A 103 -62.48 -4.33 46.36
CA THR A 103 -63.79 -4.89 46.05
C THR A 103 -64.74 -3.82 46.36
N ILE A 104 -65.39 -3.21 45.37
CA ILE A 104 -66.47 -2.29 45.51
C ILE A 104 -67.65 -3.09 46.13
N GLN A 105 -67.69 -3.17 47.41
CA GLN A 105 -68.97 -3.41 48.06
C GLN A 105 -69.77 -2.17 47.89
N GLU A 106 -70.99 -2.24 47.43
CA GLU A 106 -71.96 -1.13 47.24
C GLU A 106 -72.04 -0.15 48.47
N GLN A 107 -71.41 -0.50 49.58
CA GLN A 107 -71.42 0.32 50.80
C GLN A 107 -70.17 1.19 51.04
N ASP A 108 -69.04 0.97 50.30
CA ASP A 108 -67.77 1.75 50.51
C ASP A 108 -67.62 2.94 49.59
N LEU A 109 -68.44 3.09 48.59
CA LEU A 109 -68.51 4.24 47.73
C LEU A 109 -69.38 5.34 48.27
N ARG A 110 -68.93 5.99 49.32
CA ARG A 110 -69.64 7.22 49.84
C ARG A 110 -69.40 8.35 48.85
N MET A 111 -70.44 8.67 48.12
CA MET A 111 -70.49 9.86 47.26
C MET A 111 -70.50 11.11 48.14
N VAL A 112 -69.38 11.84 48.19
CA VAL A 112 -69.28 13.11 48.89
C VAL A 112 -69.45 14.24 47.91
N GLY A 113 -70.60 14.74 47.71
CA GLY A 113 -70.98 15.89 46.90
C GLY A 113 -72.07 15.65 45.83
N THR A 114 -72.76 16.70 45.48
CA THR A 114 -74.01 16.68 44.72
C THR A 114 -73.91 16.25 43.22
N ASN A 115 -72.93 15.62 42.72
CA ASN A 115 -72.92 15.21 41.32
C ASN A 115 -71.85 14.14 41.04
N SER A 116 -71.65 13.15 41.84
CA SER A 116 -70.74 12.00 41.50
C SER A 116 -71.61 10.83 41.08
N HIS A 117 -71.49 10.42 39.83
CA HIS A 117 -72.14 9.23 39.28
C HIS A 117 -71.16 8.05 39.18
N ILE A 118 -71.49 6.94 39.80
CA ILE A 118 -70.93 5.64 39.46
C ILE A 118 -72.03 4.93 38.74
N THR A 119 -71.89 4.76 37.44
CA THR A 119 -72.89 4.04 36.64
C THR A 119 -72.16 3.06 35.70
N GLN A 120 -72.54 1.77 35.81
CA GLN A 120 -72.32 0.81 34.76
C GLN A 120 -73.33 1.21 33.67
N ASP A 121 -72.96 1.49 32.47
CA ASP A 121 -73.75 2.09 31.39
C ASP A 121 -73.93 3.63 31.49
N ALA A 122 -72.98 4.36 32.01
CA ALA A 122 -73.00 5.81 32.02
C ALA A 122 -72.68 6.39 30.64
N GLY A 123 -73.58 6.33 29.80
CA GLY A 123 -73.74 7.17 28.60
C GLY A 123 -74.72 8.32 28.82
N VAL A 124 -74.89 8.71 30.03
CA VAL A 124 -75.82 9.81 30.37
C VAL A 124 -75.05 11.09 30.33
N GLY A 125 -75.24 11.90 29.35
CA GLY A 125 -74.80 13.29 29.34
C GLY A 125 -75.35 13.91 30.68
N GLY A 126 -74.48 14.65 31.42
CA GLY A 126 -74.67 15.11 32.77
C GLY A 126 -75.91 16.04 33.04
N ASN A 127 -76.93 16.12 32.17
CA ASN A 127 -78.09 16.93 32.29
C ASN A 127 -79.43 16.15 32.34
N GLY A 128 -79.36 14.81 32.40
CA GLY A 128 -80.65 14.06 32.61
C GLY A 128 -81.62 14.08 31.40
N SER A 129 -81.21 14.53 30.22
CA SER A 129 -82.09 14.63 29.06
C SER A 129 -81.61 14.03 27.75
N GLY A 130 -80.60 13.19 27.80
CA GLY A 130 -80.06 12.55 26.58
C GLY A 130 -79.66 11.09 26.83
N VAL A 131 -80.42 10.18 26.26
CA VAL A 131 -80.12 8.73 26.27
C VAL A 131 -78.94 8.48 25.41
N GLY A 132 -77.72 8.49 25.90
CA GLY A 132 -76.57 7.97 25.20
C GLY A 132 -76.72 6.46 24.98
N THR A 133 -76.71 5.99 23.74
CA THR A 133 -76.92 4.56 23.37
C THR A 133 -75.68 3.69 23.51
N GLY A 134 -74.55 4.25 23.95
CA GLY A 134 -73.28 3.50 24.04
C GLY A 134 -73.17 2.65 25.29
N PRO A 135 -73.18 1.32 25.24
CA PRO A 135 -73.17 0.43 26.40
C PRO A 135 -71.76 0.30 27.03
N TYR A 136 -71.71 -0.21 28.27
CA TYR A 136 -70.46 -0.63 28.92
C TYR A 136 -69.48 0.53 29.25
N ASN A 137 -69.95 1.69 29.58
CA ASN A 137 -69.15 2.82 30.05
C ASN A 137 -69.08 2.88 31.59
N ILE A 138 -67.94 3.25 32.18
CA ILE A 138 -67.75 3.54 33.59
C ILE A 138 -67.40 5.03 33.75
N ALA A 139 -68.20 5.75 34.56
CA ALA A 139 -67.98 7.16 34.82
C ALA A 139 -67.92 7.41 36.32
N ILE A 140 -66.78 7.91 36.81
CA ILE A 140 -66.62 8.26 38.26
C ILE A 140 -66.08 9.70 38.36
N GLY A 141 -66.86 10.61 38.81
CA GLY A 141 -66.47 12.01 38.96
C GLY A 141 -67.43 13.01 38.30
N LYS A 142 -67.21 14.29 38.55
CA LYS A 142 -68.09 15.38 38.03
C LYS A 142 -67.80 15.58 36.55
N ASP A 143 -68.86 15.67 35.73
CA ASP A 143 -68.90 15.96 34.30
C ASP A 143 -68.09 14.90 33.43
N VAL A 144 -67.95 13.69 33.94
CA VAL A 144 -67.34 12.57 33.21
C VAL A 144 -68.31 12.10 32.14
N LEU A 145 -67.81 11.89 30.88
CA LEU A 145 -68.59 11.46 29.71
C LEU A 145 -69.82 12.32 29.45
N PHE A 146 -69.72 13.61 29.76
CA PHE A 146 -70.90 14.56 29.76
C PHE A 146 -71.59 14.65 28.41
N SER A 147 -70.80 14.65 27.28
CA SER A 147 -71.37 14.78 25.95
C SER A 147 -71.55 13.43 25.23
N ASN A 148 -71.35 12.29 25.91
CA ASN A 148 -71.36 10.97 25.26
C ASN A 148 -72.74 10.67 24.66
N THR A 149 -72.78 10.32 23.37
CA THR A 149 -74.01 9.98 22.66
C THR A 149 -74.07 8.45 22.34
N SER A 150 -73.14 7.92 21.58
CA SER A 150 -73.09 6.50 21.22
C SER A 150 -71.78 5.82 21.55
N GLY A 151 -70.78 6.52 22.15
CA GLY A 151 -69.51 5.95 22.57
C GLY A 151 -69.67 4.88 23.62
N SER A 152 -69.00 3.71 23.44
CA SER A 152 -69.11 2.55 24.30
C SER A 152 -67.79 2.05 24.85
N HIS A 153 -67.83 1.23 25.88
CA HIS A 153 -66.66 0.64 26.53
C HIS A 153 -65.59 1.67 26.98
N ASN A 154 -66.04 2.85 27.42
CA ASN A 154 -65.16 3.89 27.95
C ASN A 154 -65.08 3.84 29.47
N ILE A 155 -63.92 4.10 30.04
CA ILE A 155 -63.71 4.24 31.50
C ILE A 155 -63.29 5.69 31.79
N GLY A 156 -64.05 6.47 32.48
CA GLY A 156 -63.73 7.82 32.93
C GLY A 156 -63.67 7.92 34.45
N VAL A 157 -62.57 8.35 35.01
CA VAL A 157 -62.40 8.56 36.47
C VAL A 157 -61.73 9.91 36.72
N GLY A 158 -62.38 10.87 37.31
CA GLY A 158 -61.85 12.19 37.60
C GLY A 158 -62.71 13.33 37.07
N LEU A 159 -62.53 14.55 37.56
CA LEU A 159 -63.25 15.73 37.08
C LEU A 159 -63.02 15.96 35.58
N ASP A 160 -64.05 16.13 34.77
CA ASP A 160 -64.08 16.40 33.35
C ASP A 160 -63.43 15.31 32.52
N ALA A 161 -63.17 14.06 33.01
CA ALA A 161 -62.60 12.96 32.20
C ALA A 161 -63.55 12.59 31.07
N LEU A 162 -63.08 12.48 29.82
CA LEU A 162 -63.88 12.19 28.60
C LEU A 162 -65.09 13.12 28.45
N ARG A 163 -65.01 14.36 28.89
CA ARG A 163 -66.19 15.23 28.95
C ARG A 163 -66.82 15.43 27.58
N SER A 164 -66.09 15.67 26.55
CA SER A 164 -66.59 15.96 25.19
C SER A 164 -66.74 14.70 24.32
N ASN A 165 -66.53 13.48 24.83
CA ASN A 165 -66.69 12.25 24.05
C ASN A 165 -68.14 12.14 23.55
N THR A 166 -68.27 11.98 22.22
CA THR A 166 -69.62 11.75 21.61
C THR A 166 -69.75 10.31 21.13
N ILE A 167 -68.90 9.86 20.19
CA ILE A 167 -68.96 8.55 19.61
C ILE A 167 -67.64 7.70 19.85
N GLY A 168 -66.65 8.27 20.53
CA GLY A 168 -65.43 7.60 20.85
C GLY A 168 -65.60 6.32 21.70
N VAL A 169 -64.89 5.25 21.39
CA VAL A 169 -65.06 3.91 22.01
C VAL A 169 -63.77 3.38 22.60
N ASN A 170 -63.90 2.51 23.61
CA ASN A 170 -62.75 1.80 24.21
C ASN A 170 -61.67 2.71 24.80
N ASN A 171 -62.04 3.88 25.31
CA ASN A 171 -61.11 4.83 25.92
C ASN A 171 -61.06 4.65 27.45
N VAL A 172 -59.88 4.78 28.03
CA VAL A 172 -59.65 4.78 29.50
C VAL A 172 -59.08 6.13 29.89
N ALA A 173 -59.82 6.91 30.72
CA ALA A 173 -59.40 8.21 31.22
C ALA A 173 -59.40 8.22 32.74
N VAL A 174 -58.24 8.26 33.36
CA VAL A 174 -58.13 8.32 34.84
C VAL A 174 -57.31 9.57 35.23
N GLY A 175 -57.93 10.55 35.74
CA GLY A 175 -57.34 11.83 36.14
C GLY A 175 -58.20 13.05 35.79
N ILE A 176 -57.93 14.20 36.44
CA ILE A 176 -58.62 15.47 36.17
C ILE A 176 -58.37 15.86 34.70
N ARG A 177 -59.49 16.07 33.96
CA ARG A 177 -59.46 16.47 32.53
C ARG A 177 -58.70 15.53 31.61
N SER A 178 -58.54 14.27 31.99
CA SER A 178 -57.98 13.24 31.08
C SER A 178 -58.96 13.04 29.90
N LEU A 179 -58.41 13.07 28.66
CA LEU A 179 -59.17 12.93 27.40
C LEU A 179 -60.39 13.90 27.32
N LYS A 180 -60.29 15.11 27.92
CA LYS A 180 -61.37 16.02 28.07
C LYS A 180 -62.13 16.38 26.77
N SER A 181 -61.34 16.65 25.68
CA SER A 181 -61.82 17.05 24.38
C SER A 181 -62.06 15.88 23.43
N ASN A 182 -61.92 14.63 23.87
CA ASN A 182 -62.09 13.47 23.01
C ASN A 182 -63.51 13.46 22.48
N ASP A 183 -63.67 13.41 21.16
CA ASP A 183 -65.00 13.39 20.51
C ASP A 183 -65.23 12.02 19.85
N GLU A 184 -64.38 11.71 18.82
CA GLU A 184 -64.46 10.47 18.02
C GLU A 184 -63.33 9.51 18.33
N GLY A 185 -62.30 9.93 19.07
CA GLY A 185 -61.09 9.13 19.35
C GLY A 185 -61.45 7.81 20.04
N LYS A 186 -60.72 6.75 19.63
CA LYS A 186 -60.97 5.37 20.09
C LYS A 186 -59.71 4.68 20.61
N GLY A 187 -59.93 3.81 21.59
CA GLY A 187 -58.86 2.97 22.13
C GLY A 187 -57.74 3.75 22.82
N ASN A 188 -58.01 4.95 23.34
CA ASN A 188 -57.03 5.78 24.04
C ASN A 188 -57.01 5.44 25.55
N VAL A 189 -55.83 5.47 26.14
CA VAL A 189 -55.62 5.32 27.58
C VAL A 189 -54.95 6.58 28.11
N GLY A 190 -55.63 7.30 28.95
CA GLY A 190 -55.13 8.51 29.64
C GLY A 190 -55.14 8.32 31.16
N ILE A 191 -53.96 8.31 31.79
CA ILE A 191 -53.84 8.18 33.26
C ILE A 191 -52.98 9.33 33.79
N GLY A 192 -53.58 10.26 34.47
CA GLY A 192 -52.95 11.48 34.97
C GLY A 192 -53.77 12.73 34.65
N ALA A 193 -53.49 13.85 35.33
CA ALA A 193 -54.17 15.12 35.07
C ALA A 193 -53.88 15.66 33.67
N ASN A 194 -54.88 16.09 32.92
CA ASN A 194 -54.83 16.71 31.60
C ASN A 194 -54.16 15.79 30.53
N THR A 195 -54.15 14.50 30.71
CA THR A 195 -53.66 13.57 29.65
C THR A 195 -54.58 13.62 28.43
N LEU A 196 -53.98 13.67 27.18
CA LEU A 196 -54.76 13.73 25.95
C LEU A 196 -55.88 14.82 25.99
N TYR A 197 -55.60 15.95 26.67
CA TYR A 197 -56.58 16.98 26.92
C TYR A 197 -57.30 17.50 25.68
N SER A 198 -56.55 17.76 24.59
CA SER A 198 -57.04 18.32 23.32
C SER A 198 -57.43 17.25 22.28
N ASN A 199 -57.30 15.96 22.61
CA ASN A 199 -57.57 14.90 21.66
C ASN A 199 -59.07 14.97 21.20
N THR A 200 -59.29 15.07 19.89
CA THR A 200 -60.62 15.02 19.28
C THR A 200 -60.88 13.70 18.59
N ALA A 201 -60.01 13.34 17.62
CA ALA A 201 -60.18 12.17 16.78
C ALA A 201 -59.01 11.17 16.88
N GLY A 202 -57.96 11.47 17.61
CA GLY A 202 -56.80 10.62 17.81
C GLY A 202 -57.15 9.26 18.42
N ALA A 203 -56.50 8.19 17.97
CA ALA A 203 -56.86 6.84 18.39
C ALA A 203 -55.62 6.02 18.84
N TYR A 204 -55.88 5.03 19.71
CA TYR A 204 -54.88 4.06 20.16
C TYR A 204 -53.65 4.70 20.83
N ASN A 205 -53.85 5.83 21.50
CA ASN A 205 -52.80 6.51 22.25
C ASN A 205 -52.81 6.06 23.72
N VAL A 206 -51.65 5.93 24.31
CA VAL A 206 -51.45 5.64 25.72
C VAL A 206 -50.73 6.85 26.36
N ALA A 207 -51.33 7.54 27.27
CA ALA A 207 -50.79 8.68 27.96
C ALA A 207 -50.85 8.46 29.49
N VAL A 208 -49.67 8.41 30.14
CA VAL A 208 -49.56 8.21 31.59
C VAL A 208 -48.66 9.30 32.18
N GLY A 209 -49.14 10.11 33.04
CA GLY A 209 -48.44 11.24 33.64
C GLY A 209 -49.14 12.56 33.38
N GLU A 210 -48.90 13.57 34.22
CA GLU A 210 -49.52 14.90 34.10
C GLU A 210 -49.21 15.52 32.72
N ASN A 211 -50.21 16.03 32.01
CA ASN A 211 -50.12 16.66 30.69
C ASN A 211 -49.51 15.78 29.57
N ALA A 212 -49.39 14.46 29.75
CA ALA A 212 -48.96 13.59 28.68
C ALA A 212 -49.90 13.67 27.46
N LEU A 213 -49.38 13.92 26.25
CA LEU A 213 -50.15 14.12 25.00
C LEU A 213 -51.16 15.25 25.07
N TYR A 214 -50.88 16.28 25.89
CA TYR A 214 -51.84 17.35 26.15
C TYR A 214 -52.46 17.96 24.90
N SER A 215 -51.67 18.32 23.90
CA SER A 215 -52.09 19.02 22.69
C SER A 215 -52.46 18.10 21.50
N SER A 216 -52.49 16.78 21.71
CA SER A 216 -52.86 15.83 20.65
C SER A 216 -54.25 16.09 20.13
N ILE A 217 -54.41 16.28 18.84
CA ILE A 217 -55.71 16.51 18.18
C ILE A 217 -56.18 15.21 17.49
N SER A 218 -55.35 14.71 16.58
CA SER A 218 -55.67 13.52 15.76
C SER A 218 -54.52 12.51 15.66
N GLY A 219 -53.52 12.63 16.54
CA GLY A 219 -52.38 11.68 16.60
C GLY A 219 -52.86 10.27 16.90
N VAL A 220 -52.28 9.26 16.26
CA VAL A 220 -52.68 7.86 16.36
C VAL A 220 -51.48 7.02 16.84
N GLY A 221 -51.72 6.05 17.70
CA GLY A 221 -50.75 5.05 18.11
C GLY A 221 -49.58 5.60 18.93
N ASN A 222 -49.72 6.71 19.62
CA ASN A 222 -48.66 7.28 20.46
C ASN A 222 -48.68 6.69 21.87
N VAL A 223 -47.50 6.48 22.43
CA VAL A 223 -47.31 6.08 23.85
C VAL A 223 -46.55 7.21 24.55
N ALA A 224 -47.10 7.83 25.52
CA ALA A 224 -46.51 8.88 26.33
C ALA A 224 -46.59 8.51 27.84
N VAL A 225 -45.44 8.29 28.47
CA VAL A 225 -45.33 7.95 29.87
C VAL A 225 -44.36 8.92 30.55
N GLY A 226 -44.88 9.79 31.39
CA GLY A 226 -44.12 10.83 32.09
C GLY A 226 -44.85 12.19 32.04
N THR A 227 -44.57 13.04 32.99
CA THR A 227 -45.07 14.42 32.99
C THR A 227 -44.60 15.16 31.75
N ASP A 228 -45.55 15.82 31.05
CA ASP A 228 -45.32 16.57 29.82
C ASP A 228 -44.73 15.75 28.64
N ALA A 229 -44.78 14.41 28.66
CA ALA A 229 -44.36 13.59 27.53
C ALA A 229 -45.32 13.85 26.34
N LEU A 230 -44.71 14.12 25.12
CA LEU A 230 -45.45 14.47 23.90
C LEU A 230 -46.44 15.65 24.08
N TYR A 231 -46.13 16.58 24.96
CA TYR A 231 -47.03 17.66 25.34
C TYR A 231 -47.62 18.41 24.14
N LYS A 232 -46.80 18.83 23.15
CA LYS A 232 -47.22 19.61 21.98
C LYS A 232 -47.59 18.80 20.76
N ASN A 233 -47.63 17.47 20.87
CA ASN A 233 -48.00 16.64 19.72
C ASN A 233 -49.42 17.01 19.25
N THR A 234 -49.55 17.33 17.95
CA THR A 234 -50.88 17.63 17.37
C THR A 234 -51.41 16.49 16.53
N THR A 235 -50.65 16.11 15.48
CA THR A 235 -51.07 15.08 14.53
C THR A 235 -50.02 13.96 14.38
N GLY A 236 -48.86 14.09 15.03
CA GLY A 236 -47.80 13.08 15.00
C GLY A 236 -48.31 11.71 15.46
N ALA A 237 -47.95 10.66 14.77
CA ALA A 237 -48.41 9.31 15.00
C ALA A 237 -47.30 8.32 15.30
N ASN A 238 -47.62 7.21 15.98
CA ASN A 238 -46.72 6.12 16.30
C ASN A 238 -45.45 6.56 17.06
N ASN A 239 -45.56 7.58 17.92
CA ASN A 239 -44.46 8.01 18.75
C ASN A 239 -44.52 7.30 20.12
N THR A 240 -43.36 6.93 20.64
CA THR A 240 -43.19 6.42 22.02
C THR A 240 -42.33 7.40 22.79
N ALA A 241 -42.89 8.00 23.83
CA ALA A 241 -42.19 8.92 24.72
C ALA A 241 -42.29 8.44 26.17
N ILE A 242 -41.16 8.11 26.79
CA ILE A 242 -41.07 7.66 28.17
C ILE A 242 -40.10 8.56 28.93
N GLY A 243 -40.58 9.30 29.91
CA GLY A 243 -39.73 10.20 30.68
C GLY A 243 -40.32 11.62 30.77
N TYR A 244 -39.85 12.37 31.76
CA TYR A 244 -40.22 13.77 31.93
C TYR A 244 -39.82 14.59 30.69
N THR A 245 -40.81 15.31 30.09
CA THR A 245 -40.65 16.12 28.87
C THR A 245 -40.05 15.40 27.65
N ALA A 246 -40.12 14.08 27.57
CA ALA A 246 -39.78 13.35 26.38
C ALA A 246 -40.68 13.75 25.20
N LEU A 247 -40.09 14.09 24.02
CA LEU A 247 -40.81 14.59 22.82
C LEU A 247 -41.73 15.79 23.09
N TYR A 248 -41.37 16.64 24.03
CA TYR A 248 -42.21 17.73 24.51
C TYR A 248 -42.77 18.63 23.41
N LYS A 249 -41.90 19.09 22.44
CA LYS A 249 -42.27 20.01 21.36
C LYS A 249 -42.68 19.32 20.05
N ASN A 250 -42.81 17.99 20.03
CA ASN A 250 -43.24 17.30 18.80
C ASN A 250 -44.63 17.84 18.36
N THR A 251 -44.75 18.19 17.11
CA THR A 251 -46.04 18.62 16.54
C THR A 251 -46.60 17.59 15.57
N THR A 252 -45.90 17.34 14.48
CA THR A 252 -46.30 16.44 13.39
C THR A 252 -45.36 15.26 13.20
N GLY A 253 -44.19 15.27 13.86
CA GLY A 253 -43.18 14.18 13.79
C GLY A 253 -43.81 12.84 14.17
N SER A 254 -43.49 11.79 13.44
CA SER A 254 -44.08 10.46 13.60
C SER A 254 -43.02 9.35 13.68
N SER A 255 -43.43 8.25 14.31
CA SER A 255 -42.57 7.07 14.46
C SER A 255 -41.28 7.33 15.26
N ASN A 256 -41.30 8.26 16.21
CA ASN A 256 -40.19 8.56 17.08
C ASN A 256 -40.29 7.75 18.38
N ILE A 257 -39.13 7.31 18.90
CA ILE A 257 -38.97 6.65 20.18
C ILE A 257 -38.09 7.53 21.06
N ALA A 258 -38.62 8.03 22.17
CA ALA A 258 -37.89 8.81 23.14
C ALA A 258 -38.05 8.18 24.55
N ASN A 259 -36.95 7.76 25.16
CA ASN A 259 -36.94 7.22 26.50
C ASN A 259 -35.82 7.90 27.32
N GLY A 260 -36.19 8.74 28.21
CA GLY A 260 -35.29 9.51 29.08
C GLY A 260 -35.78 10.93 29.31
N PHE A 261 -35.24 11.58 30.35
CA PHE A 261 -35.51 12.99 30.65
C PHE A 261 -35.12 13.87 29.48
N GLY A 262 -36.03 14.61 28.89
CA GLY A 262 -35.82 15.54 27.80
C GLY A 262 -35.35 14.88 26.49
N ALA A 263 -35.48 13.56 26.33
CA ALA A 263 -35.17 12.90 25.06
C ALA A 263 -36.07 13.45 23.95
N LEU A 264 -35.46 13.86 22.79
CA LEU A 264 -36.16 14.49 21.65
C LEU A 264 -37.01 15.72 22.04
N TYR A 265 -36.60 16.44 23.09
CA TYR A 265 -37.38 17.54 23.63
C TYR A 265 -37.87 18.55 22.61
N ASN A 266 -36.98 19.03 21.73
CA ASN A 266 -37.26 20.06 20.73
C ASN A 266 -37.70 19.50 19.36
N ASN A 267 -37.92 18.20 19.22
CA ASN A 267 -38.41 17.65 17.95
C ASN A 267 -39.73 18.29 17.57
N THR A 268 -39.82 18.84 16.40
CA THR A 268 -41.08 19.43 15.91
C THR A 268 -41.74 18.59 14.84
N THR A 269 -40.98 18.36 13.74
CA THR A 269 -41.46 17.63 12.55
C THR A 269 -40.61 16.40 12.20
N GLY A 270 -39.50 16.17 12.90
CA GLY A 270 -38.61 15.03 12.60
C GLY A 270 -39.29 13.68 12.81
N HIS A 271 -39.00 12.73 11.91
CA HIS A 271 -39.60 11.40 11.88
C HIS A 271 -38.57 10.28 12.14
N ARG A 272 -39.05 9.15 12.64
CA ARG A 272 -38.28 7.91 12.77
C ARG A 272 -36.98 8.07 13.55
N ASN A 273 -36.99 8.91 14.58
CA ASN A 273 -35.86 9.08 15.47
C ASN A 273 -35.97 8.18 16.69
N ILE A 274 -34.88 7.63 17.13
CA ILE A 274 -34.78 6.85 18.39
C ILE A 274 -33.84 7.59 19.34
N ALA A 275 -34.32 7.95 20.49
CA ALA A 275 -33.56 8.63 21.53
C ALA A 275 -33.76 7.93 22.89
N LEU A 276 -32.69 7.29 23.39
CA LEU A 276 -32.67 6.64 24.70
C LEU A 276 -31.56 7.25 25.57
N GLY A 277 -31.93 7.96 26.60
CA GLY A 277 -31.00 8.59 27.53
C GLY A 277 -31.35 10.02 27.87
N TYR A 278 -30.75 10.52 28.94
CA TYR A 278 -30.85 11.91 29.38
C TYR A 278 -30.40 12.84 28.23
N HIS A 279 -31.32 13.75 27.81
CA HIS A 279 -31.10 14.72 26.73
C HIS A 279 -30.59 14.12 25.38
N ALA A 280 -30.87 12.85 25.10
CA ALA A 280 -30.61 12.29 23.79
C ALA A 280 -31.45 12.99 22.71
N LEU A 281 -30.82 13.46 21.59
CA LEU A 281 -31.48 14.23 20.51
C LEU A 281 -32.26 15.45 21.02
N TYR A 282 -31.79 16.09 22.10
CA TYR A 282 -32.55 17.15 22.80
C TYR A 282 -33.01 18.30 21.89
N THR A 283 -32.14 18.78 20.98
CA THR A 283 -32.41 19.91 20.09
C THR A 283 -32.95 19.54 18.72
N ASN A 284 -33.16 18.24 18.43
CA ASN A 284 -33.64 17.81 17.12
C ASN A 284 -34.93 18.53 16.73
N GLY A 285 -34.90 19.34 15.69
CA GLY A 285 -36.13 20.03 15.24
C GLY A 285 -36.83 19.29 14.10
N GLN A 286 -36.05 19.02 13.04
CA GLN A 286 -36.53 18.48 11.78
C GLN A 286 -35.74 17.25 11.30
N GLY A 287 -34.70 16.84 12.03
CA GLY A 287 -33.85 15.70 11.61
C GLY A 287 -34.61 14.37 11.65
N ASP A 288 -34.41 13.56 10.63
CA ASP A 288 -35.07 12.26 10.45
C ASP A 288 -34.11 11.09 10.60
N ASN A 289 -34.66 9.93 10.97
CA ASN A 289 -33.94 8.64 10.95
C ASN A 289 -32.66 8.65 11.82
N ASN A 290 -32.63 9.40 12.91
CA ASN A 290 -31.49 9.42 13.81
C ASN A 290 -31.69 8.41 14.94
N MET A 291 -30.62 7.77 15.37
CA MET A 291 -30.60 6.89 16.53
C MET A 291 -29.59 7.42 17.55
N ALA A 292 -30.03 7.75 18.71
CA ALA A 292 -29.26 8.26 19.85
C ALA A 292 -29.49 7.41 21.09
N LEU A 293 -28.49 6.66 21.52
CA LEU A 293 -28.51 5.86 22.75
C LEU A 293 -27.37 6.31 23.66
N GLY A 294 -27.74 6.91 24.77
CA GLY A 294 -26.82 7.40 25.79
C GLY A 294 -27.09 8.83 26.19
N PRO A 295 -26.68 9.24 27.41
CA PRO A 295 -26.79 10.61 27.83
C PRO A 295 -26.12 11.58 26.86
N GLU A 296 -26.85 12.62 26.47
CA GLU A 296 -26.42 13.68 25.55
C GLU A 296 -26.00 13.22 24.15
N ALA A 297 -26.32 11.98 23.74
CA ALA A 297 -26.07 11.51 22.36
C ALA A 297 -26.90 12.36 21.38
N LEU A 298 -26.25 12.90 20.31
CA LEU A 298 -26.85 13.81 19.32
C LEU A 298 -27.60 15.00 19.95
N LYS A 299 -27.16 15.46 21.12
CA LYS A 299 -27.87 16.46 21.88
C LYS A 299 -28.21 17.72 21.09
N ASP A 300 -27.24 18.25 20.35
CA ASP A 300 -27.33 19.54 19.66
C ASP A 300 -27.79 19.38 18.18
N ASN A 301 -28.30 18.20 17.79
CA ASN A 301 -28.78 17.97 16.43
C ASN A 301 -29.99 18.86 16.10
N HIS A 302 -29.92 19.65 15.08
CA HIS A 302 -30.99 20.56 14.66
C HIS A 302 -31.78 20.00 13.48
N SER A 303 -31.07 19.65 12.40
CA SER A 303 -31.64 19.15 11.14
C SER A 303 -30.87 17.97 10.54
N GLY A 304 -29.84 17.48 11.22
CA GLY A 304 -29.07 16.31 10.78
C GLY A 304 -29.93 15.07 10.73
N SER A 305 -29.69 14.19 9.74
CA SER A 305 -30.49 13.00 9.51
C SER A 305 -29.61 11.77 9.26
N ASN A 306 -30.18 10.59 9.50
CA ASN A 306 -29.53 9.31 9.27
C ASN A 306 -28.25 9.13 10.11
N ASN A 307 -28.17 9.69 11.29
CA ASN A 307 -27.04 9.53 12.19
C ASN A 307 -27.33 8.47 13.25
N ILE A 308 -26.31 7.72 13.62
CA ILE A 308 -26.33 6.72 14.69
C ILE A 308 -25.33 7.17 15.77
N ALA A 309 -25.78 7.40 16.97
CA ALA A 309 -24.98 7.77 18.12
C ALA A 309 -25.25 6.82 19.28
N LEU A 310 -24.26 6.02 19.68
CA LEU A 310 -24.35 5.12 20.81
C LEU A 310 -23.22 5.44 21.80
N GLY A 311 -23.57 5.97 22.96
CA GLY A 311 -22.60 6.31 24.02
C GLY A 311 -22.85 7.70 24.59
N VAL A 312 -22.20 7.98 25.72
CA VAL A 312 -22.27 9.30 26.37
C VAL A 312 -21.72 10.36 25.44
N ALA A 313 -22.49 11.37 25.13
CA ALA A 313 -22.13 12.51 24.29
C ALA A 313 -21.60 12.13 22.89
N ALA A 314 -21.96 10.96 22.35
CA ALA A 314 -21.67 10.61 20.98
C ALA A 314 -22.39 11.58 20.02
N LEU A 315 -21.67 12.15 19.02
CA LEU A 315 -22.20 13.13 18.07
C LEU A 315 -22.86 14.33 18.74
N ARG A 316 -22.42 14.68 19.95
CA ARG A 316 -23.13 15.67 20.79
C ARG A 316 -23.37 17.01 20.08
N SER A 317 -22.34 17.56 19.43
CA SER A 317 -22.40 18.89 18.81
C SER A 317 -22.90 18.87 17.35
N SER A 318 -23.46 17.76 16.90
CA SER A 318 -24.01 17.63 15.55
C SER A 318 -25.18 18.61 15.37
N THR A 319 -25.09 19.50 14.40
CA THR A 319 -26.19 20.44 14.11
C THR A 319 -26.97 20.10 12.85
N ALA A 320 -26.23 19.82 11.75
CA ALA A 320 -26.80 19.53 10.44
C ALA A 320 -26.12 18.35 9.72
N SER A 321 -25.38 17.57 10.45
CA SER A 321 -24.60 16.44 9.91
C SER A 321 -25.50 15.29 9.43
N ARG A 322 -25.01 14.47 8.50
CA ARG A 322 -25.80 13.38 7.92
C ARG A 322 -24.99 12.11 7.74
N GLY A 323 -25.64 10.98 7.98
CA GLY A 323 -25.05 9.66 7.66
C GLY A 323 -23.84 9.31 8.51
N ASN A 324 -23.74 9.84 9.74
CA ASN A 324 -22.64 9.55 10.63
C ASN A 324 -22.98 8.41 11.59
N ILE A 325 -21.99 7.60 11.93
CA ILE A 325 -22.06 6.57 12.96
C ILE A 325 -21.06 6.92 14.06
N GLY A 326 -21.54 7.23 15.26
CA GLY A 326 -20.73 7.47 16.44
C GLY A 326 -21.06 6.45 17.54
N ILE A 327 -20.14 5.56 17.84
CA ILE A 327 -20.30 4.53 18.87
C ILE A 327 -19.15 4.64 19.87
N GLY A 328 -19.46 5.02 21.08
CA GLY A 328 -18.50 5.22 22.17
C GLY A 328 -18.65 6.58 22.85
N THR A 329 -18.09 6.72 24.03
CA THR A 329 -18.06 8.00 24.75
C THR A 329 -17.33 9.05 23.93
N ASN A 330 -17.98 10.20 23.71
CA ASN A 330 -17.44 11.32 22.93
C ASN A 330 -17.00 10.97 21.48
N ALA A 331 -17.52 9.89 20.90
CA ALA A 331 -17.30 9.59 19.49
C ALA A 331 -17.96 10.69 18.63
N LEU A 332 -17.19 11.32 17.69
CA LEU A 332 -17.65 12.46 16.87
C LEU A 332 -18.21 13.63 17.69
N TYR A 333 -17.70 13.85 18.89
CA TYR A 333 -18.23 14.82 19.83
C TYR A 333 -18.43 16.22 19.23
N SER A 334 -17.43 16.75 18.54
CA SER A 334 -17.41 18.12 17.98
C SER A 334 -17.98 18.22 16.56
N ASN A 335 -18.49 17.12 15.99
CA ASN A 335 -18.95 17.12 14.61
C ASN A 335 -20.19 17.99 14.45
N THR A 336 -20.08 19.09 13.74
CA THR A 336 -21.21 20.01 13.51
C THR A 336 -21.95 19.70 12.22
N SER A 337 -21.26 19.61 11.11
CA SER A 337 -21.83 19.41 9.77
C SER A 337 -21.13 18.34 8.92
N GLY A 338 -20.08 17.68 9.45
CA GLY A 338 -19.40 16.59 8.74
C GLY A 338 -20.36 15.45 8.41
N ILE A 339 -20.19 14.85 7.24
CA ILE A 339 -21.09 13.82 6.70
C ILE A 339 -20.35 12.49 6.50
N SER A 340 -21.09 11.38 6.58
CA SER A 340 -20.58 10.05 6.22
C SER A 340 -19.36 9.63 7.02
N ASN A 341 -19.24 10.01 8.29
CA ASN A 341 -18.19 9.58 9.18
C ASN A 341 -18.61 8.36 9.99
N ILE A 342 -17.70 7.44 10.20
CA ILE A 342 -17.86 6.28 11.09
C ILE A 342 -16.84 6.41 12.21
N ALA A 343 -17.30 6.51 13.45
CA ALA A 343 -16.48 6.56 14.65
C ALA A 343 -16.95 5.52 15.66
N ILE A 344 -16.11 4.52 15.91
CA ILE A 344 -16.39 3.44 16.86
C ILE A 344 -15.24 3.36 17.87
N GLY A 345 -15.50 3.76 19.09
CA GLY A 345 -14.53 3.82 20.17
C GLY A 345 -14.63 5.13 20.95
N SER A 346 -14.17 5.13 22.20
CA SER A 346 -14.14 6.35 23.01
C SER A 346 -13.23 7.38 22.35
N TYR A 347 -13.72 8.60 22.24
CA TYR A 347 -13.05 9.75 21.62
C TYR A 347 -12.65 9.57 20.13
N ALA A 348 -13.16 8.55 19.43
CA ALA A 348 -12.95 8.40 18.00
C ALA A 348 -13.53 9.62 17.25
N LEU A 349 -12.71 10.29 16.38
CA LEU A 349 -13.08 11.51 15.63
C LEU A 349 -13.63 12.64 16.52
N SER A 350 -13.23 12.72 17.79
CA SER A 350 -13.84 13.66 18.73
C SER A 350 -13.71 15.12 18.33
N SER A 351 -12.61 15.52 17.70
CA SER A 351 -12.35 16.90 17.27
C SER A 351 -12.84 17.22 15.85
N ASN A 352 -13.38 16.24 15.13
CA ASN A 352 -13.90 16.47 13.78
C ASN A 352 -15.07 17.47 13.81
N THR A 353 -15.04 18.49 13.00
CA THR A 353 -16.09 19.51 12.96
C THR A 353 -16.95 19.45 11.69
N THR A 354 -16.36 19.61 10.55
CA THR A 354 -17.06 19.75 9.26
C THR A 354 -16.67 18.70 8.22
N SER A 355 -15.58 17.96 8.47
CA SER A 355 -15.05 17.02 7.50
C SER A 355 -15.85 15.74 7.42
N GLY A 356 -15.88 15.15 6.23
CA GLY A 356 -16.65 13.93 5.96
C GLY A 356 -15.79 12.76 5.48
N ASN A 357 -16.48 11.62 5.32
CA ASN A 357 -15.91 10.37 4.79
C ASN A 357 -14.74 9.80 5.61
N ASN A 358 -14.74 10.04 6.92
CA ASN A 358 -13.73 9.46 7.80
C ASN A 358 -14.23 8.16 8.44
N ILE A 359 -13.34 7.20 8.62
CA ILE A 359 -13.58 5.96 9.34
C ILE A 359 -12.60 5.89 10.51
N ALA A 360 -13.10 5.90 11.73
CA ALA A 360 -12.32 5.75 12.96
C ALA A 360 -12.87 4.59 13.79
N VAL A 361 -12.06 3.55 13.99
CA VAL A 361 -12.45 2.41 14.83
C VAL A 361 -11.33 2.15 15.84
N GLY A 362 -11.63 2.39 17.10
CA GLY A 362 -10.67 2.26 18.21
C GLY A 362 -10.68 3.47 19.12
N GLU A 363 -10.21 3.29 20.33
CA GLU A 363 -10.06 4.37 21.28
C GLU A 363 -9.10 5.44 20.74
N ASN A 364 -9.51 6.70 20.77
CA ASN A 364 -8.78 7.86 20.27
C ASN A 364 -8.38 7.79 18.77
N ALA A 365 -8.99 6.91 17.99
CA ALA A 365 -8.73 6.87 16.55
C ALA A 365 -9.16 8.20 15.91
N LEU A 366 -8.25 8.84 15.12
CA LEU A 366 -8.50 10.13 14.47
C LEU A 366 -8.99 11.22 15.44
N LEU A 367 -8.54 11.20 16.70
CA LEU A 367 -9.06 12.10 17.74
C LEU A 367 -9.03 13.57 17.34
N ASN A 368 -7.90 14.06 16.81
CA ASN A 368 -7.66 15.46 16.46
C ASN A 368 -8.00 15.82 15.01
N ASN A 369 -8.62 14.90 14.26
CA ASN A 369 -8.85 15.05 12.83
C ASN A 369 -9.83 16.19 12.50
N THR A 370 -9.43 17.03 11.55
CA THR A 370 -10.28 18.08 10.98
C THR A 370 -10.38 18.05 9.45
N SER A 371 -9.85 16.98 8.82
CA SER A 371 -9.89 16.77 7.36
C SER A 371 -10.70 15.53 6.97
N GLY A 372 -10.98 15.37 5.67
CA GLY A 372 -11.81 14.27 5.15
C GLY A 372 -11.01 13.07 4.62
N ASN A 373 -11.75 12.00 4.32
CA ASN A 373 -11.26 10.80 3.64
C ASN A 373 -10.19 10.01 4.40
N ASN A 374 -10.13 10.08 5.72
CA ASN A 374 -9.17 9.33 6.50
C ASN A 374 -9.80 8.06 7.07
N MET A 375 -9.02 6.97 7.10
CA MET A 375 -9.39 5.72 7.75
C MET A 375 -8.39 5.40 8.86
N GLY A 376 -8.83 5.41 10.11
CA GLY A 376 -8.03 5.04 11.29
C GLY A 376 -8.68 3.88 12.02
N ILE A 377 -8.07 2.70 11.99
CA ILE A 377 -8.57 1.50 12.69
C ILE A 377 -7.50 0.99 13.66
N GLY A 378 -7.76 1.11 14.92
CA GLY A 378 -6.87 0.74 16.02
C GLY A 378 -6.77 1.84 17.07
N THR A 379 -6.38 1.49 18.28
CA THR A 379 -6.15 2.45 19.37
C THR A 379 -5.11 3.48 18.96
N ASN A 380 -5.40 4.76 19.10
CA ASN A 380 -4.58 5.90 18.69
C ASN A 380 -4.16 5.91 17.21
N ALA A 381 -4.88 5.21 16.33
CA ALA A 381 -4.62 5.31 14.90
C ALA A 381 -4.89 6.74 14.41
N LEU A 382 -3.91 7.38 13.73
CA LEU A 382 -4.01 8.76 13.25
C LEU A 382 -4.40 9.78 14.34
N TYR A 383 -3.97 9.54 15.58
CA TYR A 383 -4.35 10.32 16.77
C TYR A 383 -4.17 11.84 16.59
N SER A 384 -3.00 12.26 16.09
CA SER A 384 -2.63 13.67 15.94
C SER A 384 -2.99 14.27 14.59
N ASN A 385 -3.68 13.52 13.71
CA ASN A 385 -4.01 14.02 12.37
C ASN A 385 -4.89 15.27 12.49
N THR A 386 -4.46 16.35 11.86
CA THR A 386 -5.25 17.58 11.80
C THR A 386 -5.83 17.80 10.42
N ILE A 387 -5.03 18.28 9.48
CA ILE A 387 -5.46 18.61 8.12
C ILE A 387 -5.00 17.60 7.05
N GLY A 388 -4.30 16.53 7.46
CA GLY A 388 -3.93 15.46 6.54
C GLY A 388 -5.16 14.69 6.04
N SER A 389 -5.30 14.53 4.72
CA SER A 389 -6.40 13.82 4.07
C SER A 389 -5.94 12.51 3.45
N ASP A 390 -6.91 11.66 3.11
CA ASP A 390 -6.70 10.46 2.31
C ASP A 390 -5.69 9.47 2.95
N ASN A 391 -5.58 9.46 4.29
CA ASN A 391 -4.72 8.55 5.01
C ASN A 391 -5.48 7.29 5.42
N ILE A 392 -4.82 6.15 5.32
CA ILE A 392 -5.30 4.85 5.78
C ILE A 392 -4.37 4.35 6.88
N GLY A 393 -4.88 4.18 8.08
CA GLY A 393 -4.14 3.65 9.22
C GLY A 393 -4.86 2.44 9.84
N LEU A 394 -4.27 1.25 9.75
CA LEU A 394 -4.78 0.02 10.37
C LEU A 394 -3.76 -0.55 11.36
N GLY A 395 -4.01 -0.43 12.63
CA GLY A 395 -3.14 -0.94 13.70
C GLY A 395 -3.04 0.01 14.88
N VAL A 396 -2.51 -0.48 15.98
CA VAL A 396 -2.29 0.32 17.19
C VAL A 396 -1.17 1.33 16.96
N ASN A 397 -1.41 2.60 17.31
CA ASN A 397 -0.47 3.71 17.15
C ASN A 397 0.05 3.92 15.71
N VAL A 398 -0.68 3.43 14.71
CA VAL A 398 -0.36 3.66 13.31
C VAL A 398 -0.58 5.14 12.96
N LEU A 399 0.39 5.76 12.25
CA LEU A 399 0.29 7.19 11.87
C LEU A 399 -0.05 8.11 13.06
N ARG A 400 0.33 7.72 14.28
CA ARG A 400 -0.11 8.38 15.51
C ARG A 400 0.22 9.87 15.54
N SER A 401 1.41 10.25 15.09
CA SER A 401 1.92 11.62 15.12
C SER A 401 1.64 12.40 13.83
N ASN A 402 0.94 11.80 12.85
CA ASN A 402 0.63 12.49 11.59
C ASN A 402 -0.16 13.76 11.86
N THR A 403 0.28 14.88 11.33
CA THR A 403 -0.45 16.17 11.47
C THR A 403 -1.03 16.63 10.14
N THR A 404 -0.18 16.84 9.16
CA THR A 404 -0.58 17.36 7.84
C THR A 404 -0.24 16.42 6.69
N GLY A 405 0.47 15.29 6.96
CA GLY A 405 0.77 14.30 5.94
C GLY A 405 -0.51 13.71 5.33
N PHE A 406 -0.54 13.55 4.03
CA PHE A 406 -1.70 13.08 3.27
C PHE A 406 -1.36 11.87 2.39
N SER A 407 -2.38 11.12 1.99
CA SER A 407 -2.25 9.95 1.12
C SER A 407 -1.28 8.88 1.65
N ASN A 408 -1.17 8.72 2.97
CA ASN A 408 -0.35 7.69 3.58
C ASN A 408 -1.18 6.43 3.85
N ILE A 409 -0.58 5.28 3.62
CA ILE A 409 -1.14 3.97 3.97
C ILE A 409 -0.24 3.33 5.03
N GLY A 410 -0.75 3.18 6.24
CA GLY A 410 -0.11 2.48 7.33
C GLY A 410 -0.92 1.25 7.74
N ILE A 411 -0.34 0.06 7.65
CA ILE A 411 -0.97 -1.19 8.07
C ILE A 411 -0.01 -1.95 8.99
N GLY A 412 -0.38 -2.09 10.24
CA GLY A 412 0.44 -2.73 11.27
C GLY A 412 0.68 -1.83 12.46
N SER A 413 0.86 -2.41 13.65
CA SER A 413 1.13 -1.64 14.86
C SER A 413 2.42 -0.83 14.71
N TYR A 414 2.35 0.44 15.07
CA TYR A 414 3.44 1.42 14.98
C TYR A 414 3.95 1.73 13.56
N ALA A 415 3.22 1.33 12.49
CA ALA A 415 3.56 1.76 11.14
C ALA A 415 3.39 3.28 11.01
N LEU A 416 4.41 3.99 10.49
CA LEU A 416 4.44 5.46 10.34
C LEU A 416 4.12 6.22 11.64
N THR A 417 4.44 5.66 12.81
CA THR A 417 3.97 6.23 14.09
C THR A 417 4.44 7.66 14.32
N ASN A 418 5.64 8.03 13.88
CA ASN A 418 6.22 9.35 14.05
C ASN A 418 6.07 10.27 12.82
N ASN A 419 5.36 9.81 11.77
CA ASN A 419 5.13 10.65 10.60
C ASN A 419 4.41 11.93 11.01
N THR A 420 4.91 13.08 10.58
CA THR A 420 4.28 14.37 10.86
C THR A 420 3.68 14.99 9.61
N THR A 421 4.52 15.26 8.62
CA THR A 421 4.13 15.91 7.36
C THR A 421 4.43 15.08 6.13
N GLY A 422 5.12 13.94 6.28
CA GLY A 422 5.42 13.03 5.17
C GLY A 422 4.15 12.55 4.46
N ALA A 423 4.15 12.56 3.14
CA ALA A 423 2.99 12.22 2.32
C ALA A 423 3.26 11.07 1.35
N ALA A 424 2.19 10.43 0.91
CA ALA A 424 2.23 9.36 -0.08
C ALA A 424 3.13 8.17 0.31
N ASN A 425 3.23 7.86 1.60
CA ASN A 425 3.98 6.70 2.08
C ASN A 425 3.07 5.47 2.18
N ILE A 426 3.60 4.33 1.83
CA ILE A 426 2.98 3.01 2.03
C ILE A 426 3.82 2.23 3.04
N ALA A 427 3.25 1.90 4.18
CA ALA A 427 3.89 1.15 5.25
C ALA A 427 3.03 -0.04 5.66
N ILE A 428 3.47 -1.25 5.34
CA ILE A 428 2.74 -2.48 5.66
C ILE A 428 3.62 -3.40 6.48
N GLY A 429 3.28 -3.58 7.74
CA GLY A 429 4.01 -4.38 8.72
C GLY A 429 4.23 -3.65 10.03
N GLN A 430 4.52 -4.38 11.09
CA GLN A 430 4.82 -3.81 12.40
C GLN A 430 6.11 -2.97 12.34
N ASN A 431 6.11 -1.80 12.99
CA ASN A 431 7.24 -0.86 13.06
C ASN A 431 7.78 -0.41 11.69
N THR A 432 6.99 -0.47 10.64
CA THR A 432 7.38 -0.06 9.30
C THR A 432 7.37 1.45 9.19
N LEU A 433 8.48 2.08 8.69
CA LEU A 433 8.61 3.54 8.62
C LEU A 433 8.33 4.24 9.97
N ALA A 434 8.61 3.57 11.10
CA ALA A 434 8.18 4.05 12.41
C ALA A 434 8.79 5.41 12.78
N SER A 435 10.01 5.70 12.36
CA SER A 435 10.71 6.95 12.65
C SER A 435 10.52 8.04 11.59
N ASN A 436 9.76 7.76 10.52
CA ASN A 436 9.54 8.73 9.46
C ASN A 436 8.89 10.00 10.00
N THR A 437 9.42 11.16 9.64
CA THR A 437 8.85 12.45 10.05
C THR A 437 8.30 13.23 8.86
N THR A 438 9.14 13.57 7.90
CA THR A 438 8.80 14.36 6.73
C THR A 438 9.06 13.64 5.40
N GLY A 439 9.70 12.46 5.45
CA GLY A 439 9.94 11.66 4.24
C GLY A 439 8.65 11.30 3.54
N GLY A 440 8.61 11.43 2.21
CA GLY A 440 7.43 11.14 1.39
C GLY A 440 7.71 10.13 0.28
N ILE A 441 6.66 9.57 -0.29
CA ILE A 441 6.71 8.65 -1.43
C ILE A 441 7.57 7.40 -1.12
N ASN A 442 7.58 6.94 0.13
CA ASN A 442 8.27 5.71 0.49
C ASN A 442 7.30 4.53 0.49
N MET A 443 7.74 3.39 -0.01
CA MET A 443 7.03 2.13 0.08
C MET A 443 7.81 1.16 0.97
N ALA A 444 7.24 0.75 2.07
CA ALA A 444 7.83 -0.18 3.01
C ALA A 444 6.87 -1.32 3.32
N ILE A 445 7.27 -2.55 3.02
CA ILE A 445 6.46 -3.75 3.24
C ILE A 445 7.30 -4.79 3.97
N GLY A 446 6.87 -5.18 5.15
CA GLY A 446 7.56 -6.14 5.99
C GLY A 446 7.84 -5.59 7.38
N ASN A 447 8.02 -6.47 8.36
CA ASN A 447 8.33 -6.05 9.73
C ASN A 447 9.59 -5.18 9.75
N SER A 448 9.48 -3.99 10.34
CA SER A 448 10.56 -3.02 10.51
C SER A 448 11.28 -2.61 9.21
N ALA A 449 10.63 -2.71 8.06
CA ALA A 449 11.17 -2.13 6.83
C ALA A 449 11.23 -0.60 6.94
N LEU A 450 12.35 0.03 6.53
CA LEU A 450 12.57 1.48 6.62
C LEU A 450 12.30 2.08 8.01
N ASN A 451 12.52 1.30 9.07
CA ASN A 451 12.14 1.67 10.44
C ASN A 451 12.67 3.04 10.86
N PHE A 452 13.96 3.32 10.63
CA PHE A 452 14.64 4.54 11.03
C PHE A 452 14.64 5.66 9.98
N ASN A 453 13.91 5.50 8.86
CA ASN A 453 13.78 6.59 7.90
C ASN A 453 13.21 7.82 8.58
N THR A 454 13.83 8.97 8.41
CA THR A 454 13.33 10.25 8.97
C THR A 454 12.83 11.18 7.88
N THR A 455 13.70 11.53 6.94
CA THR A 455 13.42 12.49 5.87
C THR A 455 13.67 11.94 4.47
N GLY A 456 14.21 10.71 4.35
CA GLY A 456 14.45 10.06 3.05
C GLY A 456 13.17 9.89 2.25
N ILE A 457 13.24 10.15 0.95
CA ILE A 457 12.11 10.10 0.02
C ILE A 457 12.32 9.06 -1.08
N ASN A 458 11.22 8.61 -1.70
CA ASN A 458 11.24 7.70 -2.85
C ASN A 458 11.96 6.37 -2.57
N ASN A 459 11.93 5.87 -1.34
CA ASN A 459 12.54 4.59 -1.01
C ASN A 459 11.53 3.45 -1.10
N ILE A 460 11.96 2.31 -1.61
CA ILE A 460 11.19 1.06 -1.63
C ILE A 460 11.91 0.03 -0.77
N GLY A 461 11.30 -0.38 0.32
CA GLY A 461 11.80 -1.42 1.22
C GLY A 461 10.80 -2.56 1.34
N ILE A 462 11.07 -3.70 0.72
CA ILE A 462 10.20 -4.88 0.78
C ILE A 462 10.95 -6.05 1.41
N GLY A 463 10.50 -6.48 2.56
CA GLY A 463 11.10 -7.57 3.33
C GLY A 463 11.40 -7.17 4.77
N HIS A 464 11.58 -8.16 5.63
CA HIS A 464 11.97 -7.96 7.03
C HIS A 464 13.30 -7.21 7.10
N HIS A 465 13.34 -6.10 7.86
CA HIS A 465 14.52 -5.24 8.05
C HIS A 465 15.14 -4.70 6.75
N SER A 466 14.39 -4.62 5.65
CA SER A 466 14.86 -3.95 4.43
C SER A 466 15.02 -2.46 4.68
N LEU A 467 16.18 -1.87 4.33
CA LEU A 467 16.49 -0.45 4.56
C LEU A 467 16.31 0.00 6.03
N TYR A 468 16.56 -0.88 6.98
CA TYR A 468 16.18 -0.70 8.38
C TYR A 468 16.73 0.59 9.00
N PHE A 469 18.03 0.88 8.83
CA PHE A 469 18.69 2.06 9.37
C PHE A 469 18.73 3.26 8.39
N ASN A 470 18.00 3.23 7.28
CA ASN A 470 17.93 4.39 6.40
C ASN A 470 17.42 5.61 7.18
N THR A 471 18.14 6.72 7.16
CA THR A 471 17.72 7.95 7.83
C THR A 471 17.27 9.02 6.83
N THR A 472 18.19 9.46 6.00
CA THR A 472 17.96 10.51 5.00
C THR A 472 18.22 10.06 3.57
N GLY A 473 18.74 8.82 3.38
CA GLY A 473 18.96 8.25 2.05
C GLY A 473 17.67 8.19 1.25
N SER A 474 17.75 8.55 -0.02
CA SER A 474 16.60 8.66 -0.91
C SER A 474 16.79 7.82 -2.18
N GLU A 475 15.67 7.48 -2.82
CA GLU A 475 15.67 6.74 -4.09
C GLU A 475 16.38 5.38 -4.00
N ASN A 476 16.29 4.72 -2.84
CA ASN A 476 16.80 3.38 -2.64
C ASN A 476 15.70 2.34 -2.84
N MET A 477 16.03 1.22 -3.44
CA MET A 477 15.15 0.06 -3.55
C MET A 477 15.80 -1.16 -2.89
N GLY A 478 15.17 -1.70 -1.86
CA GLY A 478 15.60 -2.90 -1.17
C GLY A 478 14.50 -3.96 -1.18
N ILE A 479 14.73 -5.10 -1.83
CA ILE A 479 13.77 -6.21 -1.89
C ILE A 479 14.41 -7.48 -1.36
N GLY A 480 13.95 -7.96 -0.23
CA GLY A 480 14.44 -9.15 0.44
C GLY A 480 14.73 -8.92 1.93
N ASN A 481 15.08 -9.97 2.64
CA ASN A 481 15.42 -9.88 4.06
C ASN A 481 16.73 -9.13 4.27
N SER A 482 16.73 -8.11 5.13
CA SER A 482 17.90 -7.34 5.54
C SER A 482 18.70 -6.72 4.36
N VAL A 483 18.02 -6.36 3.28
CA VAL A 483 18.64 -5.66 2.15
C VAL A 483 18.89 -4.21 2.54
N LEU A 484 20.09 -3.67 2.20
CA LEU A 484 20.44 -2.28 2.55
C LEU A 484 20.23 -1.96 4.05
N HIS A 485 20.41 -2.98 4.89
CA HIS A 485 20.03 -2.92 6.30
C HIS A 485 20.64 -1.73 7.04
N ARG A 486 21.94 -1.46 6.81
CA ARG A 486 22.70 -0.38 7.48
C ARG A 486 22.80 0.91 6.66
N ASN A 487 22.06 1.03 5.56
CA ASN A 487 22.07 2.26 4.80
C ASN A 487 21.60 3.42 5.70
N THR A 488 22.37 4.49 5.74
CA THR A 488 21.99 5.69 6.52
C THR A 488 21.62 6.85 5.61
N THR A 489 22.57 7.29 4.80
CA THR A 489 22.43 8.44 3.89
C THR A 489 22.69 8.10 2.43
N GLY A 490 23.10 6.85 2.14
CA GLY A 490 23.29 6.37 0.76
C GLY A 490 22.01 6.46 -0.05
N SER A 491 22.12 6.89 -1.31
CA SER A 491 20.97 7.13 -2.20
C SER A 491 21.16 6.45 -3.54
N PHE A 492 20.05 6.21 -4.27
CA PHE A 492 20.06 5.59 -5.60
C PHE A 492 20.60 4.15 -5.59
N ASN A 493 20.48 3.42 -4.46
CA ASN A 493 20.92 2.03 -4.38
C ASN A 493 19.77 1.07 -4.68
N LEU A 494 20.08 0.03 -5.44
CA LEU A 494 19.13 -1.04 -5.77
C LEU A 494 19.67 -2.38 -5.24
N GLY A 495 19.02 -2.93 -4.23
CA GLY A 495 19.35 -4.21 -3.63
C GLY A 495 18.21 -5.22 -3.79
N MET A 496 18.52 -6.44 -4.24
CA MET A 496 17.56 -7.54 -4.30
C MET A 496 18.21 -8.87 -3.90
N GLY A 497 17.62 -9.54 -2.91
CA GLY A 497 18.14 -10.80 -2.36
C GLY A 497 18.44 -10.69 -0.86
N VAL A 498 18.65 -11.80 -0.20
CA VAL A 498 18.96 -11.81 1.25
C VAL A 498 20.27 -11.09 1.51
N SER A 499 20.27 -10.09 2.39
CA SER A 499 21.46 -9.33 2.82
C SER A 499 22.26 -8.69 1.67
N ALA A 500 21.62 -8.41 0.53
CA ALA A 500 22.26 -7.61 -0.52
C ALA A 500 22.51 -6.18 0.01
N LEU A 501 23.71 -5.64 -0.21
CA LEU A 501 24.12 -4.31 0.27
C LEU A 501 23.92 -4.09 1.78
N TYR A 502 24.01 -5.14 2.58
CA TYR A 502 23.66 -5.13 4.00
C TYR A 502 24.36 -4.02 4.79
N ASN A 503 25.68 -3.87 4.63
CA ASN A 503 26.51 -2.92 5.39
C ASN A 503 26.67 -1.55 4.68
N ASN A 504 25.95 -1.31 3.56
CA ASN A 504 26.03 0.00 2.92
C ASN A 504 25.62 1.09 3.89
N THR A 505 26.46 2.11 4.08
CA THR A 505 26.15 3.23 4.97
C THR A 505 25.86 4.50 4.19
N THR A 506 26.82 4.98 3.42
CA THR A 506 26.73 6.21 2.62
C THR A 506 26.95 5.99 1.12
N GLY A 507 27.32 4.76 0.73
CA GLY A 507 27.52 4.41 -0.70
C GLY A 507 26.28 4.67 -1.54
N LYS A 508 26.48 5.16 -2.77
CA LYS A 508 25.43 5.58 -3.69
C LYS A 508 25.50 4.83 -5.00
N GLN A 509 24.34 4.77 -5.70
CA GLN A 509 24.27 4.25 -7.07
C GLN A 509 24.76 2.81 -7.19
N ASN A 510 24.64 2.00 -6.15
CA ASN A 510 25.01 0.60 -6.19
C ASN A 510 23.82 -0.28 -6.59
N ILE A 511 24.08 -1.30 -7.40
CA ILE A 511 23.11 -2.31 -7.81
C ILE A 511 23.58 -3.67 -7.32
N GLY A 512 22.78 -4.32 -6.48
CA GLY A 512 23.07 -5.63 -5.93
C GLY A 512 21.92 -6.62 -6.15
N PHE A 513 22.06 -7.56 -7.09
CA PHE A 513 21.10 -8.65 -7.31
C PHE A 513 21.70 -10.00 -6.92
N GLY A 514 21.17 -10.59 -5.87
CA GLY A 514 21.58 -11.88 -5.36
C GLY A 514 21.84 -11.88 -3.87
N ASN A 515 21.82 -13.06 -3.26
CA ASN A 515 22.09 -13.18 -1.82
C ASN A 515 23.52 -12.76 -1.51
N TYR A 516 23.71 -11.96 -0.47
CA TYR A 516 25.01 -11.45 0.00
C TYR A 516 25.81 -10.68 -1.05
N THR A 517 25.16 -10.17 -2.09
CA THR A 517 25.78 -9.31 -3.10
C THR A 517 26.13 -7.96 -2.50
N LEU A 518 27.36 -7.47 -2.69
CA LEU A 518 27.84 -6.20 -2.12
C LEU A 518 27.61 -6.11 -0.60
N HIS A 519 27.62 -7.24 0.09
CA HIS A 519 27.20 -7.34 1.50
C HIS A 519 27.97 -6.38 2.42
N ASN A 520 29.28 -6.27 2.24
CA ASN A 520 30.14 -5.45 3.08
C ASN A 520 30.40 -4.04 2.53
N ASN A 521 29.76 -3.65 1.45
CA ASN A 521 29.91 -2.30 0.92
C ASN A 521 29.55 -1.28 2.00
N THR A 522 30.42 -0.31 2.25
CA THR A 522 30.16 0.74 3.22
C THR A 522 29.94 2.09 2.55
N THR A 523 30.97 2.57 1.85
CA THR A 523 30.98 3.86 1.16
C THR A 523 31.22 3.75 -0.35
N GLY A 524 31.46 2.53 -0.86
CA GLY A 524 31.68 2.30 -2.29
C GLY A 524 30.49 2.76 -3.12
N GLU A 525 30.74 3.38 -4.27
CA GLU A 525 29.73 3.98 -5.15
C GLU A 525 29.75 3.39 -6.54
N GLY A 526 28.58 3.33 -7.20
CA GLY A 526 28.45 2.95 -8.60
C GLY A 526 28.80 1.50 -8.91
N ASN A 527 28.76 0.60 -7.91
CA ASN A 527 29.06 -0.81 -8.11
C ASN A 527 27.82 -1.57 -8.59
N ILE A 528 28.01 -2.49 -9.52
CA ILE A 528 26.98 -3.40 -9.99
C ILE A 528 27.40 -4.83 -9.68
N GLY A 529 26.66 -5.48 -8.80
CA GLY A 529 26.82 -6.90 -8.47
C GLY A 529 25.57 -7.68 -8.87
N ILE A 530 25.71 -8.71 -9.69
CA ILE A 530 24.63 -9.61 -10.08
C ILE A 530 25.07 -11.05 -9.89
N GLY A 531 24.41 -11.74 -9.00
CA GLY A 531 24.73 -13.11 -8.62
C GLY A 531 25.09 -13.23 -7.14
N PRO A 532 24.76 -14.36 -6.50
CA PRO A 532 25.11 -14.59 -5.09
C PRO A 532 26.61 -14.36 -4.81
N TYR A 533 26.89 -13.66 -3.71
CA TYR A 533 28.26 -13.36 -3.23
C TYR A 533 29.12 -12.52 -4.20
N SER A 534 28.53 -11.91 -5.26
CA SER A 534 29.28 -10.98 -6.10
C SER A 534 29.62 -9.71 -5.31
N LEU A 535 30.88 -9.24 -5.40
CA LEU A 535 31.38 -8.08 -4.63
C LEU A 535 31.11 -8.16 -3.13
N GLN A 536 31.03 -9.36 -2.56
CA GLN A 536 30.59 -9.55 -1.16
C GLN A 536 31.41 -8.74 -0.17
N HIS A 537 32.71 -8.69 -0.31
CA HIS A 537 33.63 -8.04 0.61
C HIS A 537 34.01 -6.60 0.22
N ASN A 538 33.42 -6.07 -0.87
CA ASN A 538 33.68 -4.68 -1.25
C ASN A 538 33.32 -3.75 -0.10
N THR A 539 34.24 -2.85 0.27
CA THR A 539 34.01 -1.85 1.31
C THR A 539 33.92 -0.45 0.75
N THR A 540 34.97 0.01 0.09
CA THR A 540 35.08 1.38 -0.46
C THR A 540 35.33 1.40 -1.97
N GLY A 541 35.56 0.22 -2.61
CA GLY A 541 35.79 0.13 -4.05
C GLY A 541 34.61 0.69 -4.84
N ILE A 542 34.87 1.40 -5.94
CA ILE A 542 33.87 2.10 -6.74
C ILE A 542 33.81 1.58 -8.18
N ARG A 543 32.62 1.74 -8.78
CA ARG A 543 32.41 1.51 -10.24
C ARG A 543 32.86 0.13 -10.73
N ASN A 544 32.67 -0.88 -9.91
CA ASN A 544 32.94 -2.27 -10.30
C ASN A 544 31.67 -2.90 -10.87
N LEU A 545 31.84 -3.69 -11.92
CA LEU A 545 30.78 -4.51 -12.52
C LEU A 545 31.10 -5.99 -12.28
N ALA A 546 30.30 -6.68 -11.49
CA ALA A 546 30.47 -8.10 -11.20
C ALA A 546 29.18 -8.87 -11.53
N ILE A 547 29.22 -9.72 -12.53
CA ILE A 547 28.08 -10.56 -12.94
C ILE A 547 28.49 -12.03 -12.86
N GLY A 548 27.90 -12.76 -11.94
CA GLY A 548 28.15 -14.18 -11.70
C GLY A 548 28.32 -14.49 -10.21
N VAL A 549 28.11 -15.75 -9.85
CA VAL A 549 28.32 -16.23 -8.48
C VAL A 549 29.79 -16.04 -8.11
N ASN A 550 30.07 -15.42 -6.96
CA ASN A 550 31.42 -15.12 -6.48
C ASN A 550 32.27 -14.22 -7.41
N ALA A 551 31.67 -13.50 -8.36
CA ALA A 551 32.43 -12.55 -9.16
C ALA A 551 32.92 -11.39 -8.26
N LEU A 552 34.23 -11.04 -8.32
CA LEU A 552 34.87 -10.02 -7.47
C LEU A 552 34.56 -10.20 -5.95
N ASN A 553 34.40 -11.42 -5.51
CA ASN A 553 33.95 -11.73 -4.13
C ASN A 553 34.81 -11.02 -3.07
N SER A 554 36.12 -11.08 -3.17
CA SER A 554 37.07 -10.57 -2.16
C SER A 554 37.46 -9.10 -2.38
N ASN A 555 36.88 -8.40 -3.36
CA ASN A 555 37.24 -7.01 -3.61
C ASN A 555 37.00 -6.17 -2.35
N ILE A 556 37.96 -5.38 -1.94
CA ILE A 556 37.87 -4.50 -0.75
C ILE A 556 37.82 -3.04 -1.20
N THR A 557 38.87 -2.59 -1.89
CA THR A 557 39.03 -1.20 -2.34
C THR A 557 39.26 -1.08 -3.85
N GLY A 558 39.36 -2.22 -4.59
CA GLY A 558 39.58 -2.21 -6.03
C GLY A 558 38.47 -1.48 -6.79
N GLU A 559 38.85 -0.73 -7.82
CA GLU A 559 37.95 0.17 -8.53
C GLU A 559 37.94 -0.12 -10.04
N TYR A 560 36.83 0.23 -10.71
CA TYR A 560 36.71 0.14 -12.18
C TYR A 560 36.96 -1.26 -12.75
N ASN A 561 36.67 -2.31 -12.01
CA ASN A 561 36.81 -3.66 -12.47
C ASN A 561 35.53 -4.18 -13.13
N MET A 562 35.67 -4.94 -14.21
CA MET A 562 34.57 -5.65 -14.87
C MET A 562 34.81 -7.15 -14.80
N ALA A 563 33.95 -7.89 -14.14
CA ALA A 563 34.00 -9.33 -13.95
C ALA A 563 32.70 -10.00 -14.36
N LEU A 564 32.74 -10.78 -15.44
CA LEU A 564 31.57 -11.51 -15.95
C LEU A 564 31.86 -13.02 -15.99
N GLY A 565 31.17 -13.75 -15.11
CA GLY A 565 31.26 -15.20 -15.02
C GLY A 565 31.39 -15.72 -13.59
N TYR A 566 31.26 -17.02 -13.43
CA TYR A 566 31.41 -17.70 -12.14
C TYR A 566 32.82 -17.51 -11.57
N ALA A 567 32.96 -17.04 -10.34
CA ALA A 567 34.23 -16.84 -9.63
C ALA A 567 35.29 -16.04 -10.43
N THR A 568 34.85 -15.15 -11.31
CA THR A 568 35.73 -14.25 -12.07
C THR A 568 36.29 -13.19 -11.11
N MET A 569 37.65 -13.00 -11.14
CA MET A 569 38.37 -12.10 -10.22
C MET A 569 38.02 -12.32 -8.73
N ALA A 570 37.76 -13.56 -8.32
CA ALA A 570 37.22 -13.83 -6.98
C ALA A 570 38.18 -13.40 -5.85
N ALA A 571 39.48 -13.44 -6.06
CA ALA A 571 40.48 -13.06 -5.05
C ALA A 571 40.91 -11.58 -5.12
N ASN A 572 40.38 -10.78 -6.05
CA ASN A 572 40.79 -9.38 -6.16
C ASN A 572 40.51 -8.64 -4.85
N THR A 573 41.50 -7.90 -4.34
CA THR A 573 41.32 -7.10 -3.12
C THR A 573 41.40 -5.59 -3.40
N THR A 574 42.47 -5.15 -4.06
CA THR A 574 42.74 -3.73 -4.36
C THR A 574 43.07 -3.48 -5.85
N GLY A 575 43.11 -4.53 -6.67
CA GLY A 575 43.36 -4.40 -8.10
C GLY A 575 42.30 -3.56 -8.80
N ALA A 576 42.69 -2.70 -9.72
CA ALA A 576 41.83 -1.75 -10.40
C ALA A 576 41.91 -1.81 -11.92
N ASN A 577 40.87 -1.32 -12.62
CA ASN A 577 40.82 -1.22 -14.08
C ASN A 577 40.98 -2.58 -14.80
N ASN A 578 40.55 -3.66 -14.21
CA ASN A 578 40.65 -4.98 -14.82
C ASN A 578 39.33 -5.36 -15.51
N VAL A 579 39.48 -6.00 -16.67
CA VAL A 579 38.35 -6.59 -17.40
C VAL A 579 38.57 -8.11 -17.48
N ALA A 580 37.64 -8.87 -16.84
CA ALA A 580 37.67 -10.32 -16.90
C ALA A 580 36.30 -10.88 -17.30
N ILE A 581 36.27 -11.68 -18.34
CA ILE A 581 35.04 -12.30 -18.86
C ILE A 581 35.29 -13.80 -19.06
N GLY A 582 34.52 -14.59 -18.35
CA GLY A 582 34.62 -16.05 -18.38
C GLY A 582 34.66 -16.67 -16.99
N ALA A 583 34.18 -17.89 -16.83
CA ALA A 583 34.23 -18.59 -15.54
C ALA A 583 35.68 -18.68 -15.06
N MET A 584 35.96 -18.29 -13.83
CA MET A 584 37.27 -18.31 -13.19
C MET A 584 38.38 -17.50 -13.92
N ALA A 585 37.98 -16.56 -14.81
CA ALA A 585 38.93 -15.64 -15.42
C ALA A 585 39.56 -14.72 -14.34
N PHE A 586 40.88 -14.57 -14.35
CA PHE A 586 41.68 -13.77 -13.40
C PHE A 586 41.34 -14.05 -11.92
N ARG A 587 41.05 -15.33 -11.64
CA ARG A 587 40.49 -15.75 -10.34
C ARG A 587 41.35 -15.37 -9.14
N ASN A 588 42.66 -15.54 -9.23
CA ASN A 588 43.60 -15.36 -8.10
C ASN A 588 44.27 -13.97 -8.08
N GLY A 589 43.97 -13.08 -9.03
CA GLY A 589 44.47 -11.70 -9.03
C GLY A 589 44.03 -10.95 -7.78
N THR A 590 44.97 -10.44 -7.02
CA THR A 590 44.70 -9.70 -5.75
C THR A 590 44.86 -8.19 -5.91
N THR A 591 45.99 -7.73 -6.41
CA THR A 591 46.37 -6.32 -6.55
C THR A 591 46.66 -5.89 -7.98
N GLY A 592 46.65 -6.84 -8.96
CA GLY A 592 46.92 -6.55 -10.36
C GLY A 592 45.97 -5.51 -10.94
N GLN A 593 46.51 -4.63 -11.80
CA GLN A 593 45.74 -3.53 -12.40
C GLN A 593 45.83 -3.57 -13.94
N ASN A 594 44.82 -2.98 -14.60
CA ASN A 594 44.81 -2.80 -16.06
C ASN A 594 44.90 -4.11 -16.85
N ASN A 595 44.40 -5.21 -16.30
CA ASN A 595 44.42 -6.51 -16.97
C ASN A 595 43.11 -6.75 -17.75
N THR A 596 43.25 -7.39 -18.93
CA THR A 596 42.13 -7.86 -19.74
C THR A 596 42.21 -9.37 -19.89
N ALA A 597 41.24 -10.09 -19.34
CA ALA A 597 41.17 -11.56 -19.36
C ALA A 597 39.85 -12.03 -19.98
N LEU A 598 39.87 -12.51 -21.22
CA LEU A 598 38.66 -12.95 -21.93
C LEU A 598 38.70 -14.46 -22.18
N GLY A 599 37.91 -15.23 -21.52
CA GLY A 599 37.81 -16.69 -21.64
C GLY A 599 37.80 -17.37 -20.27
N ALA A 600 37.28 -18.59 -20.19
CA ALA A 600 37.25 -19.33 -18.96
C ALA A 600 38.68 -19.70 -18.49
N SER A 601 38.96 -19.53 -17.19
CA SER A 601 40.27 -19.80 -16.55
C SER A 601 41.44 -19.02 -17.15
N THR A 602 41.21 -17.92 -17.84
CA THR A 602 42.29 -17.03 -18.32
C THR A 602 43.00 -16.36 -17.16
N LEU A 603 44.31 -16.16 -17.27
CA LEU A 603 45.11 -15.41 -16.28
C LEU A 603 44.92 -15.91 -14.83
N GLY A 604 44.67 -17.21 -14.65
CA GLY A 604 44.20 -17.80 -13.40
C GLY A 604 45.19 -17.72 -12.22
N ALA A 605 46.51 -17.83 -12.50
CA ALA A 605 47.56 -17.81 -11.49
C ALA A 605 48.21 -16.43 -11.25
N ASN A 606 47.83 -15.40 -12.02
CA ASN A 606 48.37 -14.06 -11.84
C ASN A 606 47.82 -13.45 -10.50
N ILE A 607 48.70 -13.08 -9.64
CA ILE A 607 48.34 -12.52 -8.31
C ILE A 607 48.46 -11.01 -8.32
N THR A 608 49.57 -10.47 -8.82
CA THR A 608 49.92 -9.05 -8.74
C THR A 608 50.22 -8.38 -10.09
N GLY A 609 50.28 -9.15 -11.17
CA GLY A 609 50.70 -8.62 -12.49
C GLY A 609 49.76 -7.59 -13.06
N HIS A 610 50.29 -6.62 -13.78
CA HIS A 610 49.60 -5.48 -14.36
C HIS A 610 49.65 -5.44 -15.88
N GLY A 611 48.62 -4.85 -16.51
CA GLY A 611 48.65 -4.53 -17.92
C GLY A 611 48.62 -5.75 -18.89
N ASN A 612 48.16 -6.89 -18.42
CA ASN A 612 48.10 -8.09 -19.26
C ASN A 612 46.80 -8.13 -20.07
N THR A 613 46.92 -8.53 -21.34
CA THR A 613 45.75 -8.78 -22.23
C THR A 613 45.76 -10.25 -22.65
N VAL A 614 44.78 -11.00 -22.15
CA VAL A 614 44.72 -12.44 -22.34
C VAL A 614 43.36 -12.87 -22.89
N VAL A 615 43.36 -13.59 -24.02
CA VAL A 615 42.12 -13.99 -24.71
C VAL A 615 42.17 -15.47 -25.09
N GLY A 616 41.20 -16.24 -24.61
CA GLY A 616 41.06 -17.66 -24.93
C GLY A 616 40.83 -18.54 -23.71
N TYR A 617 40.32 -19.74 -23.92
CA TYR A 617 40.13 -20.72 -22.84
C TYR A 617 41.48 -21.12 -22.22
N LYS A 618 41.64 -20.94 -20.91
CA LYS A 618 42.91 -21.18 -20.17
C LYS A 618 44.12 -20.46 -20.75
N ALA A 619 43.90 -19.42 -21.53
CA ALA A 619 44.98 -18.59 -22.02
C ALA A 619 45.70 -17.93 -20.85
N GLY A 620 47.04 -17.98 -20.85
CA GLY A 620 47.83 -17.35 -19.79
C GLY A 620 47.48 -17.79 -18.37
N GLU A 621 46.92 -18.99 -18.16
CA GLU A 621 46.45 -19.47 -16.83
C GLU A 621 47.53 -19.33 -15.74
N TRP A 622 48.81 -19.48 -16.09
CA TRP A 622 49.98 -19.49 -15.20
C TRP A 622 50.84 -18.23 -15.26
N ILE A 623 50.48 -17.20 -16.01
CA ILE A 623 51.25 -15.94 -16.10
C ILE A 623 51.22 -15.21 -14.77
N ARG A 624 52.41 -14.73 -14.33
CA ARG A 624 52.61 -13.98 -13.09
C ARG A 624 53.13 -12.54 -13.28
N GLY A 625 53.65 -12.19 -14.46
CA GLY A 625 54.29 -10.89 -14.74
C GLY A 625 53.36 -9.86 -15.35
N ASN A 626 53.96 -8.84 -16.01
CA ASN A 626 53.26 -7.61 -16.44
C ASN A 626 53.28 -7.42 -17.94
N SER A 627 52.35 -6.64 -18.46
CA SER A 627 52.33 -6.14 -19.86
C SER A 627 52.33 -7.25 -20.92
N ASN A 628 51.76 -8.40 -20.66
CA ASN A 628 51.70 -9.51 -21.56
C ASN A 628 50.43 -9.50 -22.42
N ILE A 629 50.55 -9.93 -23.67
CA ILE A 629 49.44 -10.17 -24.59
C ILE A 629 49.40 -11.65 -24.96
N HIS A 630 48.34 -12.35 -24.54
CA HIS A 630 48.18 -13.77 -24.86
C HIS A 630 46.84 -14.01 -25.56
N ILE A 631 46.85 -14.54 -26.76
CA ILE A 631 45.68 -14.84 -27.55
C ILE A 631 45.76 -16.30 -28.02
N GLY A 632 44.76 -17.09 -27.61
CA GLY A 632 44.67 -18.50 -27.95
C GLY A 632 44.33 -19.38 -26.76
N SER A 633 44.04 -20.66 -27.00
CA SER A 633 43.63 -21.59 -25.93
C SER A 633 44.82 -22.23 -25.26
N ALA A 634 44.85 -22.32 -23.94
CA ALA A 634 45.83 -23.04 -23.12
C ALA A 634 47.30 -22.77 -23.56
N ASN A 635 47.60 -21.53 -23.81
CA ASN A 635 48.84 -21.17 -24.47
C ASN A 635 50.08 -21.01 -23.56
N ILE A 636 49.95 -21.14 -22.25
CA ILE A 636 51.08 -21.19 -21.31
C ILE A 636 50.71 -22.14 -20.17
N GLN A 637 51.61 -23.11 -19.94
CA GLN A 637 51.50 -24.09 -18.85
C GLN A 637 52.69 -23.97 -17.89
N ASP A 638 52.39 -23.93 -16.59
CA ASP A 638 53.31 -24.08 -15.47
C ASP A 638 54.56 -23.19 -15.47
N VAL A 639 54.40 -21.88 -15.65
CA VAL A 639 55.50 -20.91 -15.57
C VAL A 639 55.67 -20.48 -14.11
N THR A 640 56.85 -20.80 -13.54
CA THR A 640 57.23 -20.38 -12.19
C THR A 640 57.92 -19.02 -12.16
N THR A 641 58.34 -18.48 -13.33
CA THR A 641 59.02 -17.19 -13.49
C THR A 641 58.00 -16.10 -13.91
N GLU A 642 58.27 -14.86 -13.51
CA GLU A 642 57.53 -13.70 -14.00
C GLU A 642 57.85 -13.51 -15.50
N LEU A 643 56.81 -13.32 -16.30
CA LEU A 643 56.92 -13.01 -17.72
C LEU A 643 56.54 -11.56 -17.94
N ASP A 644 57.41 -10.72 -18.48
CA ASP A 644 57.14 -9.32 -18.76
C ASP A 644 57.22 -8.98 -20.24
N ASN A 645 56.28 -8.23 -20.77
CA ASN A 645 56.22 -7.77 -22.17
C ASN A 645 56.22 -8.90 -23.22
N VAL A 646 55.57 -10.01 -22.97
CA VAL A 646 55.46 -11.15 -23.89
C VAL A 646 54.16 -11.04 -24.69
N ILE A 647 54.26 -11.09 -26.01
CA ILE A 647 53.13 -11.26 -26.91
C ILE A 647 53.10 -12.69 -27.42
N ALA A 648 52.08 -13.46 -27.02
CA ALA A 648 51.90 -14.84 -27.41
C ALA A 648 50.56 -15.04 -28.11
N ILE A 649 50.60 -15.43 -29.39
CA ILE A 649 49.36 -15.68 -30.18
C ILE A 649 49.43 -17.09 -30.75
N GLY A 650 48.53 -17.94 -30.30
CA GLY A 650 48.48 -19.35 -30.74
C GLY A 650 47.88 -20.25 -29.66
N ASN A 651 47.57 -21.50 -29.99
CA ASN A 651 47.00 -22.47 -29.06
C ASN A 651 48.10 -23.41 -28.52
N GLY A 652 48.03 -23.77 -27.25
CA GLY A 652 48.90 -24.82 -26.66
C GLY A 652 50.39 -24.48 -26.63
N MET A 653 50.78 -23.22 -26.59
CA MET A 653 52.19 -22.83 -26.47
C MET A 653 52.70 -23.16 -25.07
N ASN A 654 53.66 -24.04 -25.00
CA ASN A 654 54.36 -24.42 -23.77
C ASN A 654 55.62 -23.57 -23.62
N LEU A 655 55.57 -22.51 -22.82
CA LEU A 655 56.76 -21.73 -22.49
C LEU A 655 57.50 -22.47 -21.39
N SER A 656 58.66 -23.02 -21.70
CA SER A 656 59.51 -23.76 -20.74
C SER A 656 59.91 -22.91 -19.51
N THR A 657 59.85 -23.47 -18.35
CA THR A 657 60.17 -22.86 -17.05
C THR A 657 61.64 -22.40 -16.85
N THR A 658 62.50 -22.65 -17.81
CA THR A 658 63.95 -22.43 -17.68
C THR A 658 64.47 -21.19 -18.38
N THR A 659 63.72 -20.52 -19.21
CA THR A 659 64.14 -19.35 -19.98
C THR A 659 63.28 -18.15 -19.62
N ALA A 660 63.84 -17.02 -19.20
CA ALA A 660 63.17 -15.76 -19.05
C ALA A 660 62.80 -15.22 -20.42
N TYR A 661 61.53 -15.22 -20.72
CA TYR A 661 61.02 -14.58 -21.94
C TYR A 661 60.60 -13.14 -21.57
N GLU A 662 61.38 -12.16 -22.01
CA GLU A 662 61.08 -10.77 -21.86
C GLU A 662 61.11 -10.06 -23.21
N ASN A 663 60.18 -9.18 -23.48
CA ASN A 663 60.13 -8.35 -24.69
C ASN A 663 60.10 -9.18 -26.00
N VAL A 664 59.36 -10.30 -26.05
CA VAL A 664 59.27 -11.20 -27.20
C VAL A 664 57.87 -11.30 -27.77
N ILE A 665 57.77 -11.54 -29.06
CA ILE A 665 56.51 -11.88 -29.75
C ILE A 665 56.61 -13.34 -30.20
N LEU A 666 55.70 -14.17 -29.70
CA LEU A 666 55.58 -15.57 -30.02
C LEU A 666 54.30 -15.81 -30.82
N LEU A 667 54.45 -16.33 -32.02
CA LEU A 667 53.30 -16.64 -32.89
C LEU A 667 53.38 -18.15 -33.26
N GLY A 668 52.32 -18.89 -32.92
CA GLY A 668 52.24 -20.31 -33.34
C GLY A 668 51.93 -21.28 -32.21
N HIS A 669 52.42 -22.53 -32.39
CA HIS A 669 52.24 -23.67 -31.49
C HIS A 669 53.56 -24.49 -31.51
N ASP A 670 53.92 -25.10 -30.42
CA ASP A 670 55.17 -25.88 -30.23
C ASP A 670 55.08 -27.31 -30.77
N GLN A 671 53.98 -27.75 -31.35
CA GLN A 671 53.73 -29.13 -31.81
C GLN A 671 53.73 -29.25 -33.33
N ALA A 672 53.85 -30.50 -33.83
CA ALA A 672 53.97 -30.83 -35.26
C ALA A 672 52.85 -30.27 -36.17
N ASN A 673 51.71 -29.88 -35.60
CA ASN A 673 50.60 -29.27 -36.29
C ASN A 673 50.46 -27.80 -35.99
N SER A 674 51.52 -27.06 -35.68
CA SER A 674 51.45 -25.62 -35.37
C SER A 674 50.74 -24.83 -36.46
N PRO A 675 49.93 -23.86 -36.11
CA PRO A 675 49.22 -23.04 -37.05
C PRO A 675 50.18 -22.25 -37.90
N LYS A 676 49.83 -22.13 -39.16
CA LYS A 676 50.58 -21.34 -40.13
C LYS A 676 50.12 -19.88 -40.01
N ILE A 677 51.00 -18.92 -39.98
CA ILE A 677 50.75 -17.52 -39.89
C ILE A 677 50.67 -16.91 -41.28
N GLY A 678 49.52 -16.46 -41.68
CA GLY A 678 49.32 -15.74 -42.96
C GLY A 678 49.17 -14.23 -42.67
N MET A 679 50.04 -13.41 -43.22
CA MET A 679 49.90 -11.97 -43.29
C MET A 679 49.42 -11.56 -44.66
N GLY A 680 48.16 -11.19 -44.80
CA GLY A 680 47.57 -10.87 -46.12
C GLY A 680 47.22 -12.10 -47.00
N ILE A 681 47.16 -13.30 -46.40
CA ILE A 681 46.83 -14.55 -47.11
C ILE A 681 45.91 -15.43 -46.26
N TYR A 682 44.88 -15.97 -46.91
CA TYR A 682 43.84 -16.78 -46.20
C TYR A 682 44.30 -18.22 -45.93
N LYS A 683 45.11 -18.83 -46.80
CA LYS A 683 45.64 -20.20 -46.64
C LYS A 683 47.14 -20.17 -46.73
N PRO A 684 47.83 -19.95 -45.61
CA PRO A 684 49.30 -19.98 -45.67
C PRO A 684 49.82 -21.41 -45.96
N ASP A 685 50.66 -21.54 -46.92
CA ASP A 685 51.31 -22.83 -47.25
C ASP A 685 52.50 -23.12 -46.34
N GLU A 686 53.07 -22.06 -45.78
CA GLU A 686 54.22 -22.10 -44.89
C GLU A 686 53.88 -21.65 -43.50
N LYS A 687 54.73 -21.91 -42.50
CA LYS A 687 54.55 -21.49 -41.10
C LYS A 687 54.40 -19.96 -40.94
N LEU A 688 55.09 -19.20 -41.75
CA LEU A 688 54.91 -17.76 -41.92
C LEU A 688 54.75 -17.45 -43.40
N HIS A 689 53.55 -17.05 -43.84
CA HIS A 689 53.28 -16.67 -45.20
C HIS A 689 52.77 -15.24 -45.23
N VAL A 690 53.55 -14.33 -45.79
CA VAL A 690 53.24 -12.91 -45.90
C VAL A 690 52.94 -12.58 -47.37
N ALA A 691 51.68 -12.17 -47.65
CA ALA A 691 51.33 -11.64 -48.99
C ALA A 691 51.63 -10.14 -49.04
N GLY A 692 52.91 -9.82 -49.15
CA GLY A 692 53.36 -8.41 -49.14
C GLY A 692 54.80 -8.26 -48.68
N ASN A 693 55.18 -7.05 -48.40
CA ASN A 693 56.52 -6.75 -47.95
C ASN A 693 56.74 -6.95 -46.47
N ILE A 694 57.79 -7.61 -46.05
CA ILE A 694 58.19 -7.67 -44.63
C ILE A 694 59.27 -6.60 -44.44
N ALA A 695 59.01 -5.61 -43.59
CA ALA A 695 59.97 -4.62 -43.14
C ALA A 695 60.56 -5.05 -41.79
N VAL A 696 61.86 -5.33 -41.78
CA VAL A 696 62.60 -5.62 -40.54
C VAL A 696 63.58 -4.48 -40.31
N GLY A 697 63.40 -3.75 -39.14
CA GLY A 697 64.30 -2.63 -38.88
C GLY A 697 64.26 -2.20 -37.41
N TYR A 698 65.43 -1.81 -36.93
CA TYR A 698 65.60 -1.18 -35.57
C TYR A 698 66.12 0.24 -35.81
N LYS A 699 65.42 1.19 -35.19
CA LYS A 699 65.83 2.60 -35.10
C LYS A 699 66.77 2.75 -33.93
N LYS A 700 68.13 2.65 -34.22
CA LYS A 700 69.12 2.93 -33.20
C LYS A 700 69.25 4.43 -33.01
N SER A 701 68.93 4.96 -31.87
CA SER A 701 69.25 6.35 -31.50
C SER A 701 70.64 6.41 -30.88
N GLY A 702 71.65 6.82 -31.67
CA GLY A 702 73.06 7.08 -31.23
C GLY A 702 74.09 6.85 -32.31
N PRO A 703 75.19 7.59 -32.30
CA PRO A 703 76.25 7.44 -33.28
C PRO A 703 77.04 6.12 -33.06
N THR A 704 76.95 5.22 -34.01
CA THR A 704 77.81 4.02 -34.02
C THR A 704 78.81 4.11 -35.15
N THR A 705 80.06 4.04 -34.78
CA THR A 705 81.19 4.19 -35.66
C THR A 705 81.62 2.85 -36.38
N TYR A 706 80.75 1.84 -36.33
CA TYR A 706 81.06 0.57 -37.03
C TYR A 706 79.86 0.14 -37.88
N PRO A 707 80.16 -0.31 -39.10
CA PRO A 707 79.18 -1.02 -39.89
C PRO A 707 78.82 -2.32 -39.16
N GLY A 708 77.55 -2.44 -38.72
CA GLY A 708 77.08 -3.60 -38.01
C GLY A 708 75.88 -4.23 -38.70
N ILE A 709 75.73 -5.53 -38.50
CA ILE A 709 74.56 -6.24 -38.98
C ILE A 709 73.36 -5.74 -38.21
N GLY A 710 72.41 -5.04 -38.87
CA GLY A 710 71.14 -4.73 -38.30
C GLY A 710 70.26 -5.99 -38.08
N ASN A 711 68.99 -5.80 -37.63
CA ASN A 711 68.05 -6.90 -37.50
C ASN A 711 67.92 -7.71 -38.79
N TYR A 712 67.85 -9.01 -38.71
CA TYR A 712 67.78 -9.94 -39.85
C TYR A 712 66.57 -10.87 -39.73
N LEU A 713 66.03 -11.30 -40.84
CA LEU A 713 65.13 -12.43 -40.99
C LEU A 713 65.95 -13.64 -41.38
N SER A 714 66.03 -14.65 -40.50
CA SER A 714 66.75 -15.90 -40.78
C SER A 714 65.76 -17.07 -40.88
N PHE A 715 66.04 -17.97 -41.78
CA PHE A 715 65.39 -19.27 -41.92
C PHE A 715 66.39 -20.33 -41.48
N GLU A 716 66.15 -21.01 -40.36
CA GLU A 716 67.05 -22.01 -39.78
C GLU A 716 66.75 -23.42 -40.28
N GLY A 717 67.79 -24.16 -40.73
CA GLY A 717 67.81 -25.62 -40.74
C GLY A 717 68.14 -26.17 -39.31
N THR A 718 67.98 -27.43 -39.04
CA THR A 718 67.94 -28.12 -37.76
C THR A 718 69.27 -28.20 -36.94
N ALA A 719 70.24 -27.30 -37.10
CA ALA A 719 71.44 -27.30 -36.28
C ALA A 719 71.59 -26.07 -35.39
N PRO A 720 71.96 -26.21 -34.09
CA PRO A 720 72.14 -25.11 -33.18
C PRO A 720 73.38 -24.28 -33.51
N TRP A 721 73.24 -22.95 -33.32
CA TRP A 721 74.34 -21.96 -33.50
C TRP A 721 75.47 -22.22 -32.47
N SER A 722 76.61 -22.43 -32.84
CA SER A 722 77.73 -22.40 -31.91
C SER A 722 78.81 -21.43 -32.44
N ASP A 723 79.06 -20.43 -31.59
CA ASP A 723 80.18 -19.49 -31.60
C ASP A 723 80.50 -18.73 -32.90
N GLY A 724 80.01 -17.57 -33.05
CA GLY A 724 80.44 -16.64 -34.08
C GLY A 724 79.37 -16.33 -35.09
N MET A 725 79.52 -15.28 -35.79
CA MET A 725 78.47 -14.56 -36.48
C MET A 725 77.67 -15.32 -37.60
N PHE A 726 78.08 -16.50 -37.99
CA PHE A 726 77.40 -17.45 -38.88
C PHE A 726 77.98 -18.84 -38.78
N PRO A 727 77.37 -19.82 -38.18
CA PRO A 727 77.84 -21.21 -38.21
C PRO A 727 77.67 -21.86 -39.57
N ASN A 728 78.44 -22.93 -39.78
CA ASN A 728 78.47 -23.78 -40.95
C ASN A 728 77.23 -24.58 -41.23
N SER A 729 76.05 -23.93 -41.35
CA SER A 729 74.80 -24.60 -41.74
C SER A 729 74.01 -23.71 -42.69
N ASP A 730 73.25 -24.36 -43.55
CA ASP A 730 72.48 -23.75 -44.62
C ASP A 730 71.48 -22.66 -44.02
N VAL A 731 71.99 -21.44 -44.02
CA VAL A 731 71.14 -20.28 -43.52
C VAL A 731 70.78 -19.45 -44.74
N LEU A 732 69.51 -19.21 -44.92
CA LEU A 732 68.96 -18.15 -45.76
C LEU A 732 68.55 -17.01 -44.89
N ALA A 733 69.30 -15.89 -44.94
CA ALA A 733 68.94 -14.72 -44.11
C ALA A 733 68.80 -13.45 -44.92
N PHE A 734 67.74 -12.71 -44.62
CA PHE A 734 67.63 -11.34 -45.10
C PHE A 734 68.02 -10.45 -43.97
N TYR A 735 68.99 -9.57 -44.13
CA TYR A 735 69.40 -8.66 -43.10
C TYR A 735 69.63 -7.23 -43.64
N ARG A 736 69.38 -6.22 -42.79
CA ARG A 736 69.76 -4.86 -43.07
C ARG A 736 71.24 -4.67 -42.69
N TYR A 737 72.01 -4.24 -43.61
CA TYR A 737 73.40 -3.86 -43.39
C TYR A 737 73.51 -2.33 -43.47
N ASP A 738 73.90 -1.71 -42.38
CA ASP A 738 74.10 -0.25 -42.29
C ASP A 738 75.56 0.04 -42.37
N TYR A 739 76.01 0.61 -43.48
CA TYR A 739 77.41 0.97 -43.68
C TYR A 739 77.72 2.47 -43.59
N SER A 740 76.69 3.32 -43.43
CA SER A 740 76.82 4.70 -43.02
C SER A 740 75.49 5.21 -42.43
N GLN A 741 75.45 6.34 -41.74
CA GLN A 741 74.27 6.90 -41.10
C GLN A 741 73.09 7.09 -42.04
N ASP A 742 73.32 7.25 -43.35
CA ASP A 742 72.27 7.56 -44.32
C ASP A 742 72.07 6.45 -45.36
N HIS A 743 72.85 5.33 -45.31
CA HIS A 743 72.80 4.27 -46.31
C HIS A 743 72.68 2.90 -45.68
N SER A 744 71.58 2.25 -45.97
CA SER A 744 71.29 0.86 -45.55
C SER A 744 71.07 -0.01 -46.80
N GLN A 745 71.54 -1.22 -46.75
CA GLN A 745 71.20 -2.24 -47.72
C GLN A 745 70.60 -3.46 -47.15
N LEU A 746 69.52 -3.93 -47.79
CA LEU A 746 69.00 -5.26 -47.50
C LEU A 746 69.85 -6.31 -48.21
N ARG A 747 70.44 -7.16 -47.44
CA ARG A 747 71.26 -8.24 -47.95
C ARG A 747 70.59 -9.59 -47.72
N LEU A 748 70.61 -10.41 -48.70
CA LEU A 748 70.27 -11.82 -48.66
C LEU A 748 71.58 -12.62 -48.48
N LEU A 749 71.66 -13.34 -47.36
CA LEU A 749 72.78 -14.31 -47.18
C LEU A 749 72.23 -15.71 -47.46
N ILE A 750 72.86 -16.42 -48.37
CA ILE A 750 72.64 -17.82 -48.65
C ILE A 750 73.87 -18.51 -48.18
N GLY A 751 73.80 -19.36 -47.18
CA GLY A 751 74.93 -20.13 -46.67
C GLY A 751 75.28 -21.21 -47.69
N ASP A 752 76.61 -21.38 -47.96
CA ASP A 752 77.12 -22.37 -48.83
C ASP A 752 78.02 -23.31 -48.03
N ASN A 753 77.63 -24.51 -47.89
CA ASN A 753 78.49 -25.63 -47.49
C ASN A 753 78.98 -26.29 -48.77
N GLU A 754 80.15 -26.46 -48.89
CA GLU A 754 80.83 -27.14 -49.99
C GLU A 754 80.19 -28.46 -50.44
N GLY A 755 79.04 -28.35 -51.05
CA GLY A 755 78.27 -29.46 -51.60
C GLY A 755 77.17 -28.98 -52.54
N SER A 756 77.32 -29.18 -53.79
CA SER A 756 76.42 -28.75 -54.88
C SER A 756 74.95 -28.87 -54.60
N GLY A 757 74.24 -27.78 -54.53
CA GLY A 757 72.80 -27.85 -54.59
C GLY A 757 71.98 -26.68 -54.04
N ASP A 758 72.54 -25.63 -53.39
CA ASP A 758 71.77 -24.53 -52.83
C ASP A 758 71.22 -23.63 -53.92
N SER A 759 69.92 -23.51 -53.93
CA SER A 759 69.22 -22.62 -54.85
C SER A 759 68.16 -21.77 -54.17
N PHE A 760 68.14 -20.47 -54.48
CA PHE A 760 67.07 -19.61 -54.17
C PHE A 760 66.00 -19.59 -55.28
N SER A 761 64.83 -20.08 -55.00
CA SER A 761 63.74 -20.01 -55.95
C SER A 761 62.48 -19.32 -55.30
N ILE A 762 61.91 -18.36 -55.98
CA ILE A 762 60.59 -17.83 -55.65
C ILE A 762 59.63 -18.57 -56.61
N GLY A 763 58.81 -19.47 -56.01
CA GLY A 763 57.79 -20.18 -56.75
C GLY A 763 56.41 -20.14 -56.09
N VAL A 764 55.37 -20.19 -56.91
CA VAL A 764 54.00 -20.36 -56.43
C VAL A 764 53.62 -21.83 -56.54
N ARG A 765 53.24 -22.46 -55.42
CA ARG A 765 52.80 -23.87 -55.41
C ARG A 765 51.30 -23.92 -55.70
N PRO A 766 50.84 -24.57 -56.75
CA PRO A 766 49.39 -24.72 -56.98
C PRO A 766 48.81 -25.75 -56.06
N HIS A 767 47.62 -25.48 -55.57
CA HIS A 767 46.89 -26.21 -54.51
C HIS A 767 46.11 -27.43 -54.99
N SER A 768 46.56 -28.13 -55.93
CA SER A 768 46.06 -29.48 -56.27
C SER A 768 47.00 -30.18 -57.36
N ALA A 769 47.80 -31.05 -56.89
CA ALA A 769 48.03 -32.35 -57.56
C ALA A 769 49.23 -33.04 -56.91
N ALA A 770 49.02 -34.25 -56.51
CA ALA A 770 50.08 -35.19 -56.32
C ALA A 770 50.80 -35.32 -57.66
N ASN A 771 52.10 -35.16 -57.63
CA ASN A 771 53.00 -35.48 -58.73
C ASN A 771 52.82 -34.69 -60.03
N SER A 772 53.46 -33.52 -60.15
CA SER A 772 54.19 -33.14 -61.30
C SER A 772 54.62 -31.67 -61.24
N GLY A 773 55.79 -31.42 -61.59
CA GLY A 773 56.59 -30.24 -61.86
C GLY A 773 55.97 -28.83 -61.79
N TYR A 774 56.81 -27.92 -61.34
CA TYR A 774 56.49 -26.49 -61.24
C TYR A 774 56.02 -25.90 -62.57
N SER A 775 54.77 -25.36 -62.59
CA SER A 775 54.30 -24.56 -63.72
C SER A 775 54.24 -23.09 -63.29
N ARG A 776 54.88 -22.21 -64.01
CA ARG A 776 54.76 -20.75 -63.89
C ARG A 776 53.31 -20.31 -64.22
N GLY A 777 52.43 -20.11 -63.26
CA GLY A 777 51.13 -19.57 -63.48
C GLY A 777 51.09 -18.04 -63.30
N ASN A 778 50.50 -17.39 -64.25
CA ASN A 778 50.41 -15.96 -64.43
C ASN A 778 49.60 -15.32 -63.22
N ILE A 779 50.15 -14.32 -62.53
CA ILE A 779 49.61 -13.69 -61.32
C ILE A 779 48.35 -12.85 -61.60
N ALA A 780 47.91 -12.76 -62.85
CA ALA A 780 46.83 -11.85 -63.26
C ALA A 780 45.37 -12.35 -63.02
N SER A 781 45.13 -13.61 -62.50
CA SER A 781 43.77 -14.17 -62.42
C SER A 781 43.22 -14.39 -61.04
N ILE A 782 43.82 -13.87 -59.92
CA ILE A 782 43.39 -14.11 -58.59
C ILE A 782 42.55 -12.88 -58.02
N ALA A 783 42.23 -11.91 -58.83
CA ALA A 783 41.59 -10.64 -58.35
C ALA A 783 40.08 -10.68 -58.11
N ASN A 784 39.37 -11.83 -58.26
CA ASN A 784 37.91 -11.80 -58.31
C ASN A 784 37.15 -12.70 -57.33
N VAL A 785 37.72 -13.15 -56.22
CA VAL A 785 36.91 -13.86 -55.17
C VAL A 785 37.32 -13.43 -53.77
N TYR A 786 37.05 -12.22 -53.40
CA TYR A 786 37.00 -11.80 -51.99
C TYR A 786 35.70 -11.11 -51.71
N SER A 787 34.80 -11.74 -50.97
CA SER A 787 33.74 -11.04 -50.28
C SER A 787 34.31 -10.46 -48.96
N GLU A 788 34.43 -9.15 -48.87
CA GLU A 788 34.80 -8.48 -47.60
C GLU A 788 33.82 -8.86 -46.51
N LYS A 789 34.26 -9.56 -45.49
CA LYS A 789 33.46 -9.82 -44.30
C LYS A 789 33.75 -8.86 -43.14
N PHE A 790 34.87 -8.17 -43.18
CA PHE A 790 35.22 -7.12 -42.24
C PHE A 790 35.99 -6.03 -42.95
N LYS A 791 35.60 -4.77 -42.69
CA LYS A 791 36.32 -3.60 -43.17
C LYS A 791 36.71 -2.70 -41.99
N PHE A 792 37.99 -2.43 -41.84
CA PHE A 792 38.47 -1.36 -40.97
C PHE A 792 38.78 -0.16 -41.85
N ALA A 793 38.08 0.96 -41.63
CA ALA A 793 38.35 2.18 -42.36
C ALA A 793 39.46 3.01 -41.69
N ALA A 794 40.17 3.83 -42.46
CA ALA A 794 41.29 4.65 -41.98
C ALA A 794 40.86 5.70 -40.92
N ASP A 795 39.56 5.90 -40.71
CA ASP A 795 38.94 6.77 -39.71
C ASP A 795 38.70 6.07 -38.36
N GLY A 796 39.18 4.84 -38.16
CA GLY A 796 39.04 4.06 -36.95
C GLY A 796 37.70 3.32 -36.82
N GLN A 797 36.91 3.23 -37.88
CA GLN A 797 35.63 2.53 -37.89
C GLN A 797 35.77 1.08 -38.32
N ALA A 798 35.11 0.17 -37.61
CA ALA A 798 35.03 -1.25 -37.97
C ALA A 798 33.64 -1.62 -38.44
N TYR A 799 33.50 -2.26 -39.57
CA TYR A 799 32.25 -2.72 -40.17
C TYR A 799 32.18 -4.25 -40.16
N LYS A 800 31.07 -4.78 -39.64
CA LYS A 800 30.76 -6.22 -39.68
C LYS A 800 29.46 -6.47 -40.44
N HIS A 801 29.52 -7.33 -41.45
CA HIS A 801 28.32 -7.76 -42.16
C HIS A 801 27.70 -8.95 -41.42
N GLY A 802 26.45 -8.76 -40.89
CA GLY A 802 25.58 -9.86 -40.42
C GLY A 802 25.61 -10.18 -38.92
N SER A 803 25.52 -9.20 -37.99
CA SER A 803 25.30 -9.49 -36.58
C SER A 803 24.16 -8.65 -35.93
N ASN A 804 23.34 -9.32 -35.09
CA ASN A 804 22.16 -8.78 -34.39
C ASN A 804 22.54 -8.04 -33.10
N VAL A 805 23.44 -7.08 -33.13
CA VAL A 805 23.68 -6.21 -31.96
C VAL A 805 23.49 -4.77 -32.38
N TRP A 806 22.48 -4.13 -31.82
CA TRP A 806 22.12 -2.74 -32.08
C TRP A 806 22.92 -1.80 -31.18
N THR A 807 23.85 -1.08 -31.75
CA THR A 807 24.31 0.19 -31.21
C THR A 807 23.61 1.29 -32.02
N VAL A 808 22.55 1.89 -31.44
CA VAL A 808 21.91 3.04 -32.08
C VAL A 808 22.75 4.26 -31.76
N PHE A 809 23.50 4.75 -32.73
CA PHE A 809 24.16 6.03 -32.62
C PHE A 809 23.10 7.14 -32.51
N SER A 810 23.10 7.90 -31.40
CA SER A 810 22.14 8.96 -31.15
C SER A 810 22.72 10.38 -31.23
N ASP A 811 23.92 10.50 -31.84
CA ASP A 811 24.58 11.80 -32.00
C ASP A 811 23.86 12.67 -33.06
N ALA A 812 23.56 13.91 -32.67
CA ALA A 812 22.87 14.84 -33.57
C ALA A 812 23.64 15.14 -34.87
N ARG A 813 24.95 14.99 -34.87
CA ARG A 813 25.82 15.22 -36.03
C ARG A 813 25.64 14.24 -37.17
N ILE A 814 25.06 13.07 -36.91
CA ILE A 814 24.83 12.03 -37.90
C ILE A 814 23.34 11.82 -38.21
N LYS A 815 22.45 12.65 -37.62
CA LYS A 815 21.01 12.58 -37.85
C LYS A 815 20.57 13.75 -38.72
N GLU A 816 19.76 13.44 -39.71
CA GLU A 816 19.10 14.43 -40.56
C GLU A 816 17.58 14.31 -40.44
N ASN A 817 16.88 15.35 -40.87
CA ASN A 817 15.41 15.39 -40.85
C ASN A 817 14.77 15.10 -39.48
N VAL A 818 15.43 15.50 -38.39
CA VAL A 818 14.95 15.31 -37.03
C VAL A 818 13.66 16.12 -36.81
N LYS A 819 12.55 15.43 -36.54
CA LYS A 819 11.26 16.04 -36.23
C LYS A 819 10.80 15.60 -34.84
N PRO A 820 10.06 16.45 -34.12
CA PRO A 820 9.44 16.04 -32.86
C PRO A 820 8.59 14.78 -33.05
N TYR A 821 8.72 13.85 -32.12
CA TYR A 821 7.84 12.70 -32.04
C TYR A 821 6.54 13.14 -31.35
N THR A 822 5.39 12.99 -32.01
CA THR A 822 4.13 13.64 -31.59
C THR A 822 3.11 12.71 -30.93
N LYS A 823 3.31 11.39 -30.98
CA LYS A 823 2.40 10.45 -30.34
C LYS A 823 2.61 10.45 -28.83
N GLY A 824 1.56 10.39 -28.04
CA GLY A 824 1.64 10.53 -26.59
C GLY A 824 0.44 9.94 -25.85
N LEU A 825 -0.16 10.71 -24.95
CA LEU A 825 -1.24 10.27 -24.07
C LEU A 825 -2.47 9.78 -24.82
N LYS A 826 -2.81 10.39 -25.93
CA LYS A 826 -3.99 10.01 -26.71
C LYS A 826 -3.88 8.60 -27.29
N GLU A 827 -2.72 8.27 -27.84
CA GLU A 827 -2.45 6.95 -28.42
C GLU A 827 -2.29 5.89 -27.31
N ILE A 828 -1.58 6.20 -26.24
CA ILE A 828 -1.38 5.30 -25.09
C ILE A 828 -2.71 4.87 -24.48
N LEU A 829 -3.66 5.77 -24.33
CA LEU A 829 -5.00 5.46 -23.78
C LEU A 829 -5.85 4.56 -24.69
N GLN A 830 -5.51 4.45 -25.95
CA GLN A 830 -6.22 3.58 -26.90
C GLN A 830 -5.58 2.18 -27.01
N ILE A 831 -4.39 2.01 -26.48
CA ILE A 831 -3.70 0.72 -26.49
C ILE A 831 -4.28 -0.15 -25.36
N ARG A 832 -4.76 -1.32 -25.72
CA ARG A 832 -5.35 -2.29 -24.79
C ARG A 832 -4.34 -3.39 -24.46
N PRO A 833 -3.74 -3.37 -23.26
CA PRO A 833 -2.93 -4.49 -22.81
C PRO A 833 -3.80 -5.72 -22.55
N VAL A 834 -3.30 -6.87 -22.90
CA VAL A 834 -3.99 -8.16 -22.74
C VAL A 834 -3.06 -9.21 -22.20
N ASN A 835 -3.60 -10.15 -21.45
CA ASN A 835 -2.94 -11.41 -21.17
C ASN A 835 -3.39 -12.45 -22.19
N PHE A 836 -2.48 -13.20 -22.74
CA PHE A 836 -2.78 -14.22 -23.77
C PHE A 836 -1.85 -15.42 -23.67
N ASN A 837 -2.31 -16.51 -24.20
CA ASN A 837 -1.49 -17.68 -24.45
C ASN A 837 -1.39 -17.85 -25.97
N TYR A 838 -0.23 -18.26 -26.44
CA TYR A 838 -0.10 -18.64 -27.85
C TYR A 838 -0.92 -19.89 -28.12
N LYS A 839 -1.52 -20.00 -29.29
CA LYS A 839 -2.14 -21.24 -29.73
C LYS A 839 -1.07 -22.33 -29.83
N LYS A 840 -1.46 -23.58 -29.63
CA LYS A 840 -0.54 -24.73 -29.64
C LYS A 840 0.28 -24.80 -30.92
N GLU A 841 -0.31 -24.37 -32.02
CA GLU A 841 0.34 -24.36 -33.32
C GLU A 841 1.51 -23.36 -33.43
N ALA A 842 1.63 -22.41 -32.49
CA ALA A 842 2.71 -21.42 -32.49
C ALA A 842 3.99 -21.90 -31.78
N ASP A 843 3.96 -23.08 -31.18
CA ASP A 843 5.09 -23.73 -30.45
C ASP A 843 5.82 -22.82 -29.43
N LYS A 844 5.03 -22.06 -28.65
CA LYS A 844 5.52 -21.12 -27.62
C LYS A 844 5.25 -21.61 -26.18
N GLY A 845 4.75 -22.85 -26.03
CA GLY A 845 4.41 -23.45 -24.74
C GLY A 845 3.13 -22.86 -24.10
N ASP A 846 2.76 -23.37 -22.92
CA ASP A 846 1.48 -23.04 -22.25
C ASP A 846 1.60 -21.81 -21.32
N LYS A 847 2.63 -21.01 -21.45
CA LYS A 847 2.84 -19.82 -20.60
C LYS A 847 1.92 -18.68 -21.00
N THR A 848 1.33 -18.02 -20.01
CA THR A 848 0.59 -16.77 -20.20
C THR A 848 1.55 -15.59 -20.36
N TYR A 849 1.34 -14.80 -21.38
CA TYR A 849 2.09 -13.60 -21.71
C TYR A 849 1.23 -12.36 -21.56
N ALA A 850 1.84 -11.27 -21.18
CA ALA A 850 1.21 -9.95 -21.24
C ALA A 850 1.69 -9.23 -22.50
N GLY A 851 0.82 -8.59 -23.22
CA GLY A 851 1.17 -7.87 -24.43
C GLY A 851 -0.02 -7.16 -25.05
N VAL A 852 0.05 -6.92 -26.33
CA VAL A 852 -1.00 -6.29 -27.13
C VAL A 852 -1.29 -7.11 -28.38
N ILE A 853 -2.47 -6.93 -28.95
CA ILE A 853 -2.82 -7.55 -30.23
C ILE A 853 -2.33 -6.65 -31.37
N ALA A 854 -1.47 -7.16 -32.23
CA ALA A 854 -0.85 -6.39 -33.30
C ALA A 854 -1.87 -5.68 -34.21
N GLN A 855 -2.96 -6.34 -34.56
CA GLN A 855 -4.04 -5.78 -35.38
C GLN A 855 -4.81 -4.63 -34.71
N GLU A 856 -4.89 -4.63 -33.38
CA GLU A 856 -5.47 -3.53 -32.61
C GLU A 856 -4.49 -2.36 -32.55
N LEU A 857 -3.21 -2.67 -32.25
CA LEU A 857 -2.16 -1.66 -32.17
C LEU A 857 -1.92 -0.96 -33.51
N GLU A 858 -2.04 -1.67 -34.62
CA GLU A 858 -1.86 -1.11 -35.96
C GLU A 858 -2.86 0.02 -36.26
N LYS A 859 -4.07 -0.03 -35.70
CA LYS A 859 -5.07 1.03 -35.85
C LYS A 859 -4.71 2.31 -35.09
N VAL A 860 -3.92 2.16 -34.03
CA VAL A 860 -3.52 3.26 -33.14
C VAL A 860 -2.13 3.79 -33.52
N VAL A 861 -1.17 2.90 -33.75
CA VAL A 861 0.22 3.22 -34.07
C VAL A 861 0.72 2.27 -35.16
N PRO A 862 0.37 2.53 -36.44
CA PRO A 862 0.77 1.66 -37.55
C PRO A 862 2.26 1.44 -37.68
N THR A 863 3.07 2.42 -37.28
CA THR A 863 4.54 2.37 -37.34
C THR A 863 5.18 1.32 -36.44
N MET A 864 4.45 0.84 -35.45
CA MET A 864 4.92 -0.19 -34.52
C MET A 864 4.56 -1.61 -34.97
N VAL A 865 3.89 -1.78 -36.09
CA VAL A 865 3.44 -3.09 -36.53
C VAL A 865 4.05 -3.42 -37.88
N ASN A 866 4.78 -4.50 -37.92
CA ASN A 866 5.40 -5.03 -39.13
C ASN A 866 4.70 -6.32 -39.57
N THR A 867 4.50 -6.51 -40.85
CA THR A 867 4.07 -7.81 -41.41
C THR A 867 5.31 -8.61 -41.74
N THR A 868 5.44 -9.78 -41.14
CA THR A 868 6.61 -10.65 -41.41
C THR A 868 6.34 -11.52 -42.65
N ASN A 869 7.40 -11.86 -43.38
CA ASN A 869 7.31 -12.84 -44.44
C ASN A 869 7.41 -14.28 -43.90
N GLU A 870 7.49 -14.44 -42.57
CA GLU A 870 7.52 -15.75 -41.96
C GLU A 870 6.14 -16.41 -42.00
N LYS A 871 6.14 -17.69 -42.30
CA LYS A 871 4.96 -18.55 -42.28
C LYS A 871 5.00 -19.44 -41.06
N ILE A 872 4.12 -19.22 -40.10
CA ILE A 872 3.99 -20.08 -38.93
C ILE A 872 2.79 -21.02 -39.15
N ASN A 873 3.06 -22.29 -39.32
CA ASN A 873 2.08 -23.38 -39.55
C ASN A 873 1.01 -23.05 -40.59
N GLY A 874 1.45 -22.54 -41.73
CA GLY A 874 0.56 -22.26 -42.86
C GLY A 874 -0.07 -20.87 -42.84
N VAL A 875 0.07 -20.08 -41.80
CA VAL A 875 -0.45 -18.71 -41.72
C VAL A 875 0.61 -17.75 -42.24
N GLU A 876 0.29 -17.03 -43.31
CA GLU A 876 1.12 -15.98 -43.89
C GLU A 876 0.73 -14.57 -43.40
N GLY A 877 1.61 -13.62 -43.55
CA GLY A 877 1.34 -12.23 -43.18
C GLY A 877 1.15 -12.00 -41.70
N ILE A 878 1.89 -12.75 -40.89
CA ILE A 878 1.85 -12.60 -39.41
C ILE A 878 2.38 -11.23 -39.03
N LYS A 879 1.65 -10.55 -38.17
CA LYS A 879 2.04 -9.23 -37.69
C LYS A 879 2.85 -9.34 -36.41
N SER A 880 3.99 -8.67 -36.39
CA SER A 880 4.83 -8.48 -35.20
C SER A 880 4.77 -7.04 -34.72
N VAL A 881 5.02 -6.85 -33.45
CA VAL A 881 5.05 -5.54 -32.81
C VAL A 881 6.48 -5.15 -32.48
N ASP A 882 6.91 -3.99 -32.95
CA ASP A 882 8.16 -3.34 -32.52
C ASP A 882 7.86 -2.42 -31.36
N GLY A 883 8.42 -2.75 -30.19
CA GLY A 883 8.17 -2.02 -28.96
C GLY A 883 8.92 -0.71 -28.79
N ASN A 884 9.78 -0.32 -29.72
CA ASN A 884 10.69 0.83 -29.57
C ASN A 884 9.97 2.18 -29.35
N GLU A 885 8.83 2.38 -29.98
CA GLU A 885 8.08 3.64 -29.84
C GLU A 885 7.34 3.78 -28.49
N TYR A 886 7.08 2.68 -27.75
CA TYR A 886 6.38 2.76 -26.46
C TYR A 886 7.06 3.70 -25.47
N THR A 887 8.37 3.64 -25.39
CA THR A 887 9.14 4.49 -24.48
C THR A 887 8.93 5.97 -24.79
N PHE A 888 8.98 6.34 -26.08
CA PHE A 888 8.80 7.74 -26.50
C PHE A 888 7.36 8.22 -26.34
N MET A 889 6.39 7.36 -26.63
CA MET A 889 4.98 7.64 -26.36
C MET A 889 4.70 7.83 -24.88
N LEU A 890 5.26 6.97 -24.01
CA LEU A 890 5.11 7.11 -22.57
C LEU A 890 5.75 8.40 -22.05
N ILE A 891 6.93 8.75 -22.53
CA ILE A 891 7.57 10.02 -22.18
C ILE A 891 6.67 11.21 -22.54
N ASN A 892 6.08 11.21 -23.73
CA ASN A 892 5.17 12.27 -24.15
C ASN A 892 3.86 12.23 -23.35
N ALA A 893 3.30 11.05 -23.12
CA ALA A 893 2.08 10.88 -22.33
C ALA A 893 2.24 11.41 -20.89
N VAL A 894 3.39 11.13 -20.27
CA VAL A 894 3.72 11.67 -18.95
C VAL A 894 3.86 13.19 -18.97
N LYS A 895 4.52 13.75 -19.98
CA LYS A 895 4.62 15.22 -20.15
C LYS A 895 3.25 15.87 -20.33
N GLU A 896 2.41 15.31 -21.18
CA GLU A 896 1.04 15.80 -21.41
C GLU A 896 0.18 15.71 -20.15
N LEU A 897 0.33 14.61 -19.39
CA LEU A 897 -0.38 14.42 -18.12
C LEU A 897 0.09 15.45 -17.07
N SER A 898 1.40 15.65 -16.97
CA SER A 898 1.99 16.66 -16.10
C SER A 898 1.45 18.06 -16.41
N GLN A 899 1.41 18.44 -17.68
CA GLN A 899 0.84 19.73 -18.11
C GLN A 899 -0.65 19.85 -17.78
N LYS A 900 -1.41 18.77 -17.91
CA LYS A 900 -2.83 18.76 -17.52
C LYS A 900 -3.00 18.94 -16.01
N VAL A 901 -2.14 18.29 -15.22
CA VAL A 901 -2.14 18.43 -13.76
C VAL A 901 -1.81 19.86 -13.37
N GLU A 902 -0.75 20.45 -13.92
CA GLU A 902 -0.36 21.85 -13.65
C GLU A 902 -1.49 22.83 -14.01
N LYS A 903 -2.17 22.59 -15.14
CA LYS A 903 -3.31 23.41 -15.55
C LYS A 903 -4.49 23.30 -14.57
N LEU A 904 -4.82 22.09 -14.14
CA LEU A 904 -5.87 21.86 -13.16
C LEU A 904 -5.51 22.47 -11.79
N GLU A 905 -4.26 22.36 -11.37
CA GLU A 905 -3.77 23.03 -10.16
C GLU A 905 -3.88 24.55 -10.24
N ALA A 906 -3.56 25.12 -11.38
CA ALA A 906 -3.72 26.56 -11.63
C ALA A 906 -5.21 26.97 -11.64
N GLU A 907 -6.08 26.17 -12.23
CA GLU A 907 -7.53 26.39 -12.23
C GLU A 907 -8.09 26.29 -10.79
N ILE A 908 -7.68 25.30 -10.02
CA ILE A 908 -8.04 25.14 -8.61
C ILE A 908 -7.55 26.35 -7.79
N LYS A 909 -6.32 26.81 -8.03
CA LYS A 909 -5.78 27.99 -7.36
C LYS A 909 -6.59 29.24 -7.69
N THR A 910 -7.01 29.38 -8.95
CA THR A 910 -7.85 30.49 -9.42
C THR A 910 -9.27 30.42 -8.82
N LEU A 911 -9.85 29.22 -8.74
CA LEU A 911 -11.16 29.01 -8.10
C LEU A 911 -11.11 29.28 -6.60
N LYS A 912 -10.03 28.89 -5.92
CA LYS A 912 -9.81 29.20 -4.51
C LYS A 912 -9.62 30.70 -4.26
N SER A 913 -9.01 31.44 -5.19
CA SER A 913 -8.85 32.90 -5.08
C SER A 913 -10.14 33.68 -5.38
N LYS A 914 -11.09 33.09 -6.12
CA LYS A 914 -12.42 33.68 -6.38
C LYS A 914 -13.44 33.42 -5.25
N LYS A 915 -13.08 32.54 -4.31
CA LYS A 915 -13.94 32.17 -3.15
C LYS A 915 -13.49 32.87 -1.85
N LYS A 916 -12.41 33.64 -1.86
CA LYS A 916 -12.04 34.64 -0.88
C LYS A 916 -12.50 36.01 -1.38
#